data_7f7d95935661f14ecf7d65601038230b
#
_entry.id   7f7d95935661f14ecf7d65601038230b
#
_cell.length_a   1.000
_cell.length_b   1.000
_cell.length_c   1.000
_cell.angle_alpha   90.00
_cell.angle_beta   90.00
_cell.angle_gamma   90.00
#
_symmetry.space_group_name_H-M   'P 1'
#
loop_
_entity.id
_entity.type
_entity.pdbx_description
1 polymer ?
#
loop_
_entity_poly.entity_id
_entity_poly.type
_entity_poly.pdbx_seq_one_letter_code
_entity_poly.pdbx_strand_id
1 'polypeptide(L)'
;MAFVPKTLDYTVSPYTGLTRQSWIEAGTYLLEGVFQNIAHFEDPVVMPRKETKVTYPHSADAVWEFKAEYFEGLARSFFIAAPLIHDNPDLNLCGYSIRDYYKSHVLRACTKGDPVSVGRYEELQEMAGDYNRAFQQTVETCALVICLWVCKEEIWDTYTKKEKDVIAEFLRGYADGNTVPQNWRLFNMLDMAFLDMEGYEIDEEIMLDHAQSILAYYAGDGWYRDGHSFDYYSCWAFNVYAPIWNLWYGYEKQPYIAAKFEEHSNKLMETYADFFDRDGFTNMWGRSNIYRNAATSAFDGNLMLHNSTADPGLARRISSGSLLQFMTRDDFLFKGVPTLGFYGQFTPLVQGYSCAESPFWLGKAFLCLHLPADHPFWTAIENNGTWETLGSKDTKVTSLNGPALCFSNHQANGETILRTGKVVKNKKDEHGMWNYSKLCFNTKYPWESAVASDIEAQQYVLYDGVSDEIKKGNVTYWHGLKNDVLYRRQFFNYDLENECHWIQAINLADFTVPYGVIRADKLRLFSCPIRLTLGSYGFPDNGTQIIEKTADGAKAIILKGHDHTGREKQMAMTIYDGWDELEIVKSTGTNPDSENSIVIYAKTAREKKYGYQPYVLISQVITKESLEDFTDDEIFPIEKVHYTDTKKCGGYGPVTITLKDGTTRTIDFEGIEGQLIR
;
A
#
# COMPACT_ATOMS: atom_id res chain seq x y z
N MET A 1 1.72 19.16 16.14
CA MET A 1 2.96 18.67 16.80
C MET A 1 3.04 17.18 16.54
N ALA A 2 4.22 16.62 16.40
CA ALA A 2 4.39 15.17 16.25
C ALA A 2 4.03 14.42 17.54
N PHE A 3 3.56 13.18 17.42
CA PHE A 3 3.34 12.30 18.56
C PHE A 3 4.69 11.92 19.19
N VAL A 4 4.74 11.96 20.51
CA VAL A 4 5.89 11.51 21.30
C VAL A 4 5.38 10.53 22.34
N PRO A 5 5.72 9.22 22.24
CA PRO A 5 5.30 8.23 23.21
C PRO A 5 5.94 8.55 24.57
N LYS A 6 5.15 8.39 25.63
CA LYS A 6 5.59 8.70 27.01
C LYS A 6 5.99 7.44 27.78
N THR A 7 5.34 6.34 27.48
CA THR A 7 5.53 5.05 28.18
C THR A 7 6.30 4.09 27.29
N LEU A 8 7.61 4.02 27.48
CA LEU A 8 8.51 3.16 26.70
C LEU A 8 9.09 2.04 27.59
N ASP A 9 9.23 0.84 27.01
CA ASP A 9 9.93 -0.28 27.64
C ASP A 9 10.78 -1.04 26.60
N TYR A 10 12.06 -0.77 26.61
CA TYR A 10 13.04 -1.42 25.74
C TYR A 10 13.44 -2.84 26.19
N THR A 11 12.93 -3.33 27.33
CA THR A 11 13.17 -4.71 27.77
C THR A 11 12.26 -5.70 27.03
N VAL A 12 11.04 -5.28 26.72
CA VAL A 12 10.06 -6.07 25.96
C VAL A 12 10.09 -5.66 24.48
N SER A 13 10.29 -4.39 24.20
CA SER A 13 10.30 -3.82 22.83
C SER A 13 11.67 -3.18 22.51
N PRO A 14 12.74 -3.99 22.33
CA PRO A 14 14.11 -3.50 22.18
C PRO A 14 14.33 -2.62 20.96
N TYR A 15 13.48 -2.71 19.94
CA TYR A 15 13.58 -1.93 18.70
C TYR A 15 12.78 -0.64 18.74
N THR A 16 11.55 -0.68 19.25
CA THR A 16 10.64 0.47 19.21
C THR A 16 10.42 1.12 20.57
N GLY A 17 10.61 0.37 21.66
CA GLY A 17 10.23 0.78 23.00
C GLY A 17 8.71 0.80 23.22
N LEU A 18 7.87 0.59 22.19
CA LEU A 18 6.43 0.74 22.31
C LEU A 18 5.81 -0.42 23.06
N THR A 19 4.97 -0.06 24.03
CA THR A 19 4.18 -0.98 24.85
C THR A 19 2.69 -0.85 24.48
N ARG A 20 1.84 -1.72 25.05
CA ARG A 20 0.38 -1.55 24.96
C ARG A 20 -0.06 -0.15 25.41
N GLN A 21 0.54 0.37 26.49
CA GLN A 21 0.25 1.71 26.97
C GLN A 21 0.65 2.80 25.97
N SER A 22 1.76 2.64 25.25
CA SER A 22 2.16 3.58 24.18
C SER A 22 1.15 3.61 23.03
N TRP A 23 0.54 2.46 22.70
CA TRP A 23 -0.53 2.38 21.70
C TRP A 23 -1.82 3.04 22.17
N ILE A 24 -2.18 2.91 23.45
CA ILE A 24 -3.29 3.64 24.08
C ILE A 24 -3.03 5.16 24.01
N GLU A 25 -1.81 5.60 24.31
CA GLU A 25 -1.41 7.01 24.19
C GLU A 25 -1.54 7.51 22.72
N ALA A 26 -1.13 6.70 21.76
CA ALA A 26 -1.22 7.04 20.34
C ALA A 26 -2.69 7.14 19.87
N GLY A 27 -3.54 6.20 20.27
CA GLY A 27 -4.97 6.23 19.98
C GLY A 27 -5.65 7.45 20.62
N THR A 28 -5.34 7.72 21.89
CA THR A 28 -5.84 8.91 22.60
C THR A 28 -5.45 10.19 21.89
N TYR A 29 -4.19 10.32 21.48
CA TYR A 29 -3.68 11.48 20.74
C TYR A 29 -4.44 11.72 19.42
N LEU A 30 -4.75 10.65 18.66
CA LEU A 30 -5.52 10.76 17.42
C LEU A 30 -6.97 11.15 17.69
N LEU A 31 -7.61 10.57 18.72
CA LEU A 31 -8.99 10.90 19.09
C LEU A 31 -9.12 12.32 19.65
N GLU A 32 -8.14 12.82 20.41
CA GLU A 32 -8.12 14.23 20.84
C GLU A 32 -8.21 15.15 19.62
N GLY A 33 -7.49 14.82 18.52
CA GLY A 33 -7.57 15.53 17.26
C GLY A 33 -8.97 15.53 16.65
N VAL A 34 -9.70 14.41 16.73
CA VAL A 34 -11.10 14.31 16.29
C VAL A 34 -12.00 15.20 17.15
N PHE A 35 -11.96 15.00 18.47
CA PHE A 35 -12.87 15.67 19.40
C PHE A 35 -12.61 17.18 19.55
N GLN A 36 -11.42 17.68 19.24
CA GLN A 36 -11.14 19.11 19.11
C GLN A 36 -11.92 19.78 17.96
N ASN A 37 -12.33 19.02 16.96
CA ASN A 37 -13.09 19.50 15.81
C ASN A 37 -14.61 19.33 15.97
N ILE A 38 -15.09 18.77 17.08
CA ILE A 38 -16.52 18.63 17.41
C ILE A 38 -16.92 19.81 18.29
N ALA A 39 -17.88 20.64 17.81
CA ALA A 39 -18.33 21.81 18.53
C ALA A 39 -19.39 21.50 19.59
N HIS A 40 -20.34 20.59 19.27
CA HIS A 40 -21.41 20.18 20.17
C HIS A 40 -21.56 18.66 20.16
N PHE A 41 -22.05 18.11 21.28
CA PHE A 41 -22.22 16.67 21.41
C PHE A 41 -23.10 16.03 20.31
N GLU A 42 -24.07 16.79 19.78
CA GLU A 42 -24.98 16.33 18.74
C GLU A 42 -24.42 16.38 17.33
N ASP A 43 -23.25 17.01 17.13
CA ASP A 43 -22.65 17.18 15.82
C ASP A 43 -22.04 15.84 15.34
N PRO A 44 -22.12 15.50 14.04
CA PRO A 44 -21.44 14.36 13.46
C PRO A 44 -19.93 14.55 13.45
N VAL A 45 -19.19 13.47 13.28
CA VAL A 45 -17.75 13.54 13.04
C VAL A 45 -17.50 14.02 11.61
N VAL A 46 -17.17 15.30 11.46
CA VAL A 46 -16.75 15.91 10.19
C VAL A 46 -15.40 16.58 10.41
N MET A 47 -14.43 16.13 9.63
CA MET A 47 -13.04 16.55 9.82
C MET A 47 -12.66 17.70 8.89
N PRO A 48 -11.70 18.56 9.32
CA PRO A 48 -11.25 19.66 8.49
C PRO A 48 -10.58 19.17 7.21
N ARG A 49 -10.98 19.71 6.06
CA ARG A 49 -10.49 19.38 4.73
C ARG A 49 -9.46 20.43 4.27
N LYS A 50 -8.32 19.98 3.78
CA LYS A 50 -7.33 20.80 3.08
C LYS A 50 -7.47 20.70 1.56
N GLU A 51 -7.85 19.50 1.08
CA GLU A 51 -8.10 19.21 -0.34
C GLU A 51 -9.62 19.09 -0.57
N THR A 52 -10.15 19.68 -1.63
CA THR A 52 -11.59 19.75 -1.93
C THR A 52 -11.93 19.51 -3.40
N LYS A 53 -10.94 19.23 -4.26
CA LYS A 53 -11.15 19.05 -5.70
C LYS A 53 -11.30 17.59 -6.09
N VAL A 54 -10.59 16.70 -5.40
CA VAL A 54 -10.55 15.26 -5.67
C VAL A 54 -11.49 14.50 -4.75
N THR A 55 -11.54 14.90 -3.48
CA THR A 55 -12.32 14.20 -2.43
C THR A 55 -13.79 14.61 -2.42
N TYR A 56 -14.66 13.65 -2.05
CA TYR A 56 -16.07 13.93 -1.84
C TYR A 56 -16.31 14.62 -0.46
N PRO A 57 -17.45 15.34 -0.26
CA PRO A 57 -18.56 15.56 -1.22
C PRO A 57 -18.12 16.43 -2.41
N HIS A 58 -18.50 15.98 -3.64
CA HIS A 58 -18.10 16.67 -4.86
C HIS A 58 -19.02 17.86 -5.21
N SER A 59 -20.27 17.81 -4.76
CA SER A 59 -21.24 18.90 -4.94
C SER A 59 -22.21 18.99 -3.77
N ALA A 60 -22.80 20.19 -3.59
CA ALA A 60 -23.81 20.41 -2.56
C ALA A 60 -25.11 19.60 -2.78
N ASP A 61 -25.38 19.16 -4.01
CA ASP A 61 -26.57 18.38 -4.35
C ASP A 61 -26.39 16.87 -4.12
N ALA A 62 -25.15 16.41 -3.91
CA ALA A 62 -24.84 14.99 -3.66
C ALA A 62 -25.09 14.62 -2.18
N VAL A 63 -26.35 14.65 -1.75
CA VAL A 63 -26.74 14.42 -0.34
C VAL A 63 -26.20 13.08 0.20
N TRP A 64 -26.18 12.02 -0.63
CA TRP A 64 -25.63 10.72 -0.24
C TRP A 64 -24.12 10.74 0.05
N GLU A 65 -23.35 11.67 -0.55
CA GLU A 65 -21.93 11.84 -0.27
C GLU A 65 -21.70 12.49 1.10
N PHE A 66 -22.49 13.48 1.51
CA PHE A 66 -22.45 14.01 2.87
C PHE A 66 -22.80 12.96 3.92
N LYS A 67 -23.81 12.12 3.61
CA LYS A 67 -24.17 11.01 4.49
C LYS A 67 -23.05 9.97 4.59
N ALA A 68 -22.32 9.71 3.50
CA ALA A 68 -21.15 8.86 3.50
C ALA A 68 -20.00 9.48 4.32
N GLU A 69 -19.73 10.77 4.16
CA GLU A 69 -18.72 11.52 4.94
C GLU A 69 -19.01 11.42 6.45
N TYR A 70 -20.24 11.65 6.88
CA TYR A 70 -20.65 11.50 8.28
C TYR A 70 -20.41 10.08 8.80
N PHE A 71 -20.68 9.08 7.97
CA PHE A 71 -20.51 7.70 8.36
C PHE A 71 -19.03 7.28 8.37
N GLU A 72 -18.23 7.72 7.41
CA GLU A 72 -16.78 7.51 7.46
C GLU A 72 -16.17 8.11 8.73
N GLY A 73 -16.55 9.35 9.06
CA GLY A 73 -16.08 10.00 10.29
C GLY A 73 -16.41 9.21 11.53
N LEU A 74 -17.66 8.80 11.68
CA LEU A 74 -18.11 8.00 12.82
C LEU A 74 -17.41 6.62 12.87
N ALA A 75 -17.54 5.82 11.81
CA ALA A 75 -17.14 4.42 11.82
C ALA A 75 -15.61 4.24 11.82
N ARG A 76 -14.87 5.10 11.09
CA ARG A 76 -13.42 4.96 10.98
C ARG A 76 -12.68 5.47 12.22
N SER A 77 -13.13 6.56 12.84
CA SER A 77 -12.59 6.99 14.14
C SER A 77 -12.93 6.01 15.27
N PHE A 78 -14.03 5.27 15.12
CA PHE A 78 -14.46 4.26 16.08
C PHE A 78 -13.50 3.06 16.15
N PHE A 79 -12.74 2.71 15.09
CA PHE A 79 -11.68 1.70 15.17
C PHE A 79 -10.63 2.01 16.25
N ILE A 80 -10.37 3.30 16.49
CA ILE A 80 -9.48 3.72 17.56
C ILE A 80 -10.23 3.80 18.89
N ALA A 81 -11.45 4.34 18.86
CA ALA A 81 -12.23 4.56 20.07
C ALA A 81 -12.72 3.28 20.72
N ALA A 82 -13.15 2.27 19.95
CA ALA A 82 -13.74 1.05 20.48
C ALA A 82 -12.80 0.30 21.45
N PRO A 83 -11.55 -0.02 21.12
CA PRO A 83 -10.65 -0.66 22.07
C PRO A 83 -10.29 0.24 23.28
N LEU A 84 -10.25 1.56 23.10
CA LEU A 84 -10.02 2.49 24.22
C LEU A 84 -11.22 2.57 25.15
N ILE A 85 -12.45 2.50 24.61
CA ILE A 85 -13.68 2.43 25.41
C ILE A 85 -13.74 1.10 26.19
N HIS A 86 -13.36 0.00 25.53
CA HIS A 86 -13.31 -1.31 26.18
C HIS A 86 -12.34 -1.31 27.38
N ASP A 87 -11.16 -0.71 27.22
CA ASP A 87 -10.17 -0.61 28.30
C ASP A 87 -10.57 0.42 29.39
N ASN A 88 -11.21 1.50 29.00
CA ASN A 88 -11.60 2.59 29.91
C ASN A 88 -12.95 3.22 29.46
N PRO A 89 -14.07 2.67 29.94
CA PRO A 89 -15.41 3.19 29.62
C PRO A 89 -15.66 4.63 30.07
N ASP A 90 -14.87 5.14 30.99
CA ASP A 90 -14.99 6.51 31.53
C ASP A 90 -14.05 7.50 30.83
N LEU A 91 -13.44 7.11 29.71
CA LEU A 91 -12.55 7.98 28.92
C LEU A 91 -13.28 9.25 28.51
N ASN A 92 -12.71 10.40 28.89
CA ASN A 92 -13.20 11.72 28.52
C ASN A 92 -12.13 12.49 27.75
N LEU A 93 -12.47 12.99 26.57
CA LEU A 93 -11.58 13.79 25.72
C LEU A 93 -12.30 15.09 25.33
N CYS A 94 -11.62 16.22 25.43
CA CYS A 94 -12.14 17.55 25.09
C CYS A 94 -13.49 17.89 25.77
N GLY A 95 -13.79 17.27 26.93
CA GLY A 95 -15.03 17.48 27.67
C GLY A 95 -16.18 16.52 27.29
N TYR A 96 -15.94 15.57 26.39
CA TYR A 96 -16.93 14.58 25.97
C TYR A 96 -16.60 13.20 26.55
N SER A 97 -17.62 12.50 27.08
CA SER A 97 -17.56 11.05 27.32
C SER A 97 -17.52 10.34 25.97
N ILE A 98 -16.41 9.65 25.69
CA ILE A 98 -16.18 9.02 24.37
C ILE A 98 -17.20 7.90 24.15
N ARG A 99 -17.42 7.06 25.17
CA ARG A 99 -18.44 6.00 25.14
C ARG A 99 -19.84 6.56 24.84
N ASP A 100 -20.26 7.60 25.55
CA ASP A 100 -21.63 8.13 25.41
C ASP A 100 -21.81 8.83 24.05
N TYR A 101 -20.76 9.45 23.53
CA TYR A 101 -20.77 10.04 22.19
C TYR A 101 -20.97 8.95 21.12
N TYR A 102 -20.13 7.93 21.08
CA TYR A 102 -20.26 6.86 20.08
C TYR A 102 -21.57 6.09 20.25
N LYS A 103 -21.97 5.76 21.47
CA LYS A 103 -23.27 5.12 21.74
C LYS A 103 -24.43 5.92 21.17
N SER A 104 -24.47 7.23 21.41
CA SER A 104 -25.54 8.10 20.89
C SER A 104 -25.49 8.20 19.36
N HIS A 105 -24.31 8.44 18.79
CA HIS A 105 -24.15 8.69 17.35
C HIS A 105 -24.35 7.43 16.50
N VAL A 106 -24.00 6.24 16.98
CA VAL A 106 -24.32 4.97 16.31
C VAL A 106 -25.81 4.79 16.17
N LEU A 107 -26.58 4.98 17.24
CA LEU A 107 -28.04 4.85 17.19
C LEU A 107 -28.66 5.90 16.27
N ARG A 108 -28.25 7.15 16.38
CA ARG A 108 -28.74 8.27 15.56
C ARG A 108 -28.39 8.11 14.09
N ALA A 109 -27.17 7.66 13.77
CA ALA A 109 -26.76 7.38 12.40
C ALA A 109 -27.66 6.33 11.71
N CYS A 110 -28.09 5.31 12.45
CA CYS A 110 -28.97 4.24 11.97
C CYS A 110 -30.47 4.62 12.02
N THR A 111 -30.84 5.72 12.69
CA THR A 111 -32.23 6.11 12.88
C THR A 111 -32.75 6.93 11.68
N LYS A 112 -33.80 6.44 11.05
CA LYS A 112 -34.46 7.14 9.94
C LYS A 112 -34.97 8.52 10.36
N GLY A 113 -34.59 9.56 9.59
CA GLY A 113 -35.02 10.94 9.81
C GLY A 113 -34.27 11.71 10.91
N ASP A 114 -33.28 11.10 11.58
CA ASP A 114 -32.39 11.85 12.47
C ASP A 114 -31.51 12.81 11.63
N PRO A 115 -31.21 14.02 12.11
CA PRO A 115 -30.36 14.98 11.41
C PRO A 115 -28.96 14.44 11.04
N VAL A 116 -28.41 13.50 11.82
CA VAL A 116 -27.13 12.86 11.55
C VAL A 116 -27.28 11.45 10.96
N SER A 117 -28.49 11.07 10.52
CA SER A 117 -28.72 9.80 9.84
C SER A 117 -27.87 9.68 8.59
N VAL A 118 -27.16 8.56 8.45
CA VAL A 118 -26.29 8.27 7.29
C VAL A 118 -27.04 7.66 6.12
N GLY A 119 -28.36 7.50 6.25
CA GLY A 119 -29.27 6.97 5.23
C GLY A 119 -29.36 5.45 5.26
N ARG A 120 -30.59 4.93 5.24
CA ARG A 120 -30.85 3.51 5.00
C ARG A 120 -30.58 3.18 3.54
N TYR A 121 -30.27 1.94 3.24
CA TYR A 121 -29.90 1.49 1.90
C TYR A 121 -30.98 1.87 0.86
N GLU A 122 -32.24 1.60 1.14
CA GLU A 122 -33.38 1.93 0.24
C GLU A 122 -33.55 3.44 0.09
N GLU A 123 -33.36 4.22 1.14
CA GLU A 123 -33.44 5.69 1.07
C GLU A 123 -32.38 6.26 0.14
N LEU A 124 -31.16 5.71 0.18
CA LEU A 124 -30.09 6.15 -0.70
C LEU A 124 -30.33 5.74 -2.16
N GLN A 125 -30.94 4.57 -2.40
CA GLN A 125 -31.37 4.15 -3.73
C GLN A 125 -32.43 5.10 -4.31
N GLU A 126 -33.44 5.47 -3.52
CA GLU A 126 -34.43 6.45 -3.91
C GLU A 126 -33.82 7.82 -4.21
N MET A 127 -32.92 8.31 -3.34
CA MET A 127 -32.24 9.61 -3.52
C MET A 127 -31.36 9.62 -4.78
N ALA A 128 -30.68 8.52 -5.07
CA ALA A 128 -29.80 8.40 -6.23
C ALA A 128 -30.57 8.08 -7.52
N GLY A 129 -31.81 7.62 -7.43
CA GLY A 129 -32.58 7.11 -8.57
C GLY A 129 -32.00 5.87 -9.21
N ASP A 130 -31.20 5.09 -8.45
CA ASP A 130 -30.48 3.90 -8.94
C ASP A 130 -30.57 2.77 -7.92
N TYR A 131 -31.45 1.79 -8.22
CA TYR A 131 -31.69 0.64 -7.35
C TYR A 131 -30.66 -0.48 -7.47
N ASN A 132 -29.69 -0.35 -8.38
CA ASN A 132 -28.59 -1.30 -8.54
C ASN A 132 -27.27 -0.79 -7.93
N ARG A 133 -27.26 0.41 -7.41
CA ARG A 133 -26.05 1.06 -6.90
C ARG A 133 -25.65 0.48 -5.55
N ALA A 134 -24.35 0.16 -5.40
CA ALA A 134 -23.71 -0.03 -4.12
C ALA A 134 -23.25 1.35 -3.57
N PHE A 135 -23.41 1.56 -2.28
CA PHE A 135 -23.07 2.83 -1.63
C PHE A 135 -21.85 2.69 -0.72
N GLN A 136 -21.11 3.78 -0.56
CA GLN A 136 -19.94 3.85 0.32
C GLN A 136 -20.27 3.41 1.76
N GLN A 137 -21.48 3.66 2.22
CA GLN A 137 -21.95 3.25 3.55
C GLN A 137 -21.83 1.74 3.81
N THR A 138 -21.87 0.89 2.78
CA THR A 138 -21.64 -0.57 2.93
C THR A 138 -20.23 -0.85 3.49
N VAL A 139 -19.25 -0.03 3.17
CA VAL A 139 -17.87 -0.15 3.73
C VAL A 139 -17.88 0.19 5.22
N GLU A 140 -18.65 1.19 5.60
CA GLU A 140 -18.67 1.73 6.96
C GLU A 140 -19.53 0.90 7.91
N THR A 141 -20.57 0.18 7.41
CA THR A 141 -21.35 -0.78 8.24
C THR A 141 -20.43 -1.88 8.78
N CYS A 142 -19.54 -2.40 7.95
CA CYS A 142 -18.54 -3.38 8.37
C CYS A 142 -17.62 -2.84 9.47
N ALA A 143 -17.14 -1.61 9.32
CA ALA A 143 -16.35 -0.95 10.37
C ALA A 143 -17.15 -0.81 11.67
N LEU A 144 -18.41 -0.41 11.55
CA LEU A 144 -19.31 -0.24 12.68
C LEU A 144 -19.52 -1.54 13.46
N VAL A 145 -19.82 -2.67 12.79
CA VAL A 145 -20.06 -3.94 13.49
C VAL A 145 -18.81 -4.49 14.15
N ILE A 146 -17.62 -4.30 13.56
CA ILE A 146 -16.36 -4.67 14.21
C ILE A 146 -16.16 -3.86 15.50
N CYS A 147 -16.38 -2.55 15.43
CA CYS A 147 -16.21 -1.68 16.59
C CYS A 147 -17.23 -1.99 17.69
N LEU A 148 -18.49 -2.26 17.34
CA LEU A 148 -19.53 -2.70 18.30
C LEU A 148 -19.20 -4.05 18.95
N TRP A 149 -18.54 -4.95 18.21
CA TRP A 149 -18.06 -6.20 18.78
C TRP A 149 -16.89 -5.97 19.75
N VAL A 150 -15.94 -5.10 19.43
CA VAL A 150 -14.77 -4.79 20.26
C VAL A 150 -15.18 -4.19 21.61
N CYS A 151 -16.18 -3.30 21.65
CA CYS A 151 -16.69 -2.69 22.89
C CYS A 151 -18.15 -3.11 23.17
N LYS A 152 -18.42 -4.40 23.01
CA LYS A 152 -19.77 -4.96 23.08
C LYS A 152 -20.44 -4.67 24.42
N GLU A 153 -19.77 -4.97 25.52
CA GLU A 153 -20.30 -4.81 26.88
C GLU A 153 -20.55 -3.33 27.22
N GLU A 154 -19.70 -2.43 26.72
CA GLU A 154 -19.73 -1.01 27.04
C GLU A 154 -20.76 -0.24 26.21
N ILE A 155 -21.06 -0.70 24.99
CA ILE A 155 -21.97 -0.01 24.08
C ILE A 155 -23.12 -0.92 23.65
N TRP A 156 -22.86 -1.99 22.88
CA TRP A 156 -23.93 -2.78 22.26
C TRP A 156 -24.89 -3.36 23.28
N ASP A 157 -24.40 -3.99 24.33
CA ASP A 157 -25.23 -4.64 25.35
C ASP A 157 -26.01 -3.64 26.24
N THR A 158 -25.62 -2.37 26.19
CA THR A 158 -26.29 -1.30 26.93
C THR A 158 -27.48 -0.70 26.18
N TYR A 159 -27.68 -1.02 24.88
CA TYR A 159 -28.89 -0.63 24.15
C TYR A 159 -30.10 -1.44 24.58
N THR A 160 -31.25 -0.81 24.59
CA THR A 160 -32.54 -1.50 24.73
C THR A 160 -32.82 -2.38 23.51
N LYS A 161 -33.66 -3.39 23.64
CA LYS A 161 -34.06 -4.24 22.49
C LYS A 161 -34.55 -3.42 21.30
N LYS A 162 -35.34 -2.36 21.56
CA LYS A 162 -35.86 -1.48 20.50
C LYS A 162 -34.74 -0.75 19.78
N GLU A 163 -33.74 -0.26 20.49
CA GLU A 163 -32.59 0.42 19.88
C GLU A 163 -31.73 -0.57 19.07
N LYS A 164 -31.50 -1.77 19.61
CA LYS A 164 -30.84 -2.86 18.86
C LYS A 164 -31.58 -3.20 17.58
N ASP A 165 -32.91 -3.25 17.61
CA ASP A 165 -33.73 -3.55 16.43
C ASP A 165 -33.60 -2.45 15.35
N VAL A 166 -33.50 -1.18 15.74
CA VAL A 166 -33.25 -0.07 14.78
C VAL A 166 -31.90 -0.23 14.09
N ILE A 167 -30.84 -0.55 14.86
CA ILE A 167 -29.49 -0.76 14.30
C ILE A 167 -29.48 -2.01 13.42
N ALA A 168 -30.08 -3.11 13.87
CA ALA A 168 -30.12 -4.37 13.13
C ALA A 168 -30.88 -4.23 11.80
N GLU A 169 -32.01 -3.50 11.79
CA GLU A 169 -32.76 -3.22 10.55
C GLU A 169 -31.93 -2.37 9.57
N PHE A 170 -31.18 -1.39 10.07
CA PHE A 170 -30.26 -0.59 9.27
C PHE A 170 -29.18 -1.46 8.64
N LEU A 171 -28.48 -2.28 9.44
CA LEU A 171 -27.43 -3.19 9.00
C LEU A 171 -27.94 -4.21 7.97
N ARG A 172 -29.15 -4.78 8.18
CA ARG A 172 -29.75 -5.75 7.25
C ARG A 172 -29.92 -5.16 5.85
N GLY A 173 -30.33 -3.90 5.73
CA GLY A 173 -30.46 -3.26 4.42
C GLY A 173 -29.16 -3.26 3.63
N TYR A 174 -28.02 -3.08 4.29
CA TYR A 174 -26.71 -3.15 3.66
C TYR A 174 -26.19 -4.58 3.50
N ALA A 175 -26.42 -5.45 4.47
CA ALA A 175 -26.05 -6.85 4.42
C ALA A 175 -26.63 -7.58 3.21
N ASP A 176 -27.94 -7.35 2.94
CA ASP A 176 -28.66 -7.95 1.82
C ASP A 176 -28.55 -7.13 0.52
N GLY A 177 -27.97 -5.93 0.61
CA GLY A 177 -27.90 -4.97 -0.49
C GLY A 177 -26.88 -5.34 -1.57
N ASN A 178 -26.98 -4.63 -2.71
CA ASN A 178 -26.01 -4.78 -3.79
C ASN A 178 -24.59 -4.40 -3.33
N THR A 179 -23.62 -5.12 -3.86
CA THR A 179 -22.20 -4.95 -3.51
C THR A 179 -21.32 -4.96 -4.76
N VAL A 180 -20.08 -4.53 -4.60
CA VAL A 180 -19.08 -4.60 -5.66
C VAL A 180 -18.40 -5.97 -5.61
N PRO A 181 -18.21 -6.68 -6.76
CA PRO A 181 -17.66 -8.05 -6.79
C PRO A 181 -16.14 -8.07 -6.56
N GLN A 182 -15.70 -7.64 -5.40
CA GLN A 182 -14.31 -7.62 -4.92
C GLN A 182 -14.31 -7.64 -3.38
N ASN A 183 -13.39 -6.98 -2.71
CA ASN A 183 -13.31 -6.95 -1.23
C ASN A 183 -14.63 -6.54 -0.54
N TRP A 184 -15.51 -5.81 -1.22
CA TRP A 184 -16.79 -5.35 -0.66
C TRP A 184 -17.71 -6.48 -0.20
N ARG A 185 -17.62 -7.67 -0.81
CA ARG A 185 -18.36 -8.85 -0.34
C ARG A 185 -18.08 -9.22 1.11
N LEU A 186 -16.87 -8.89 1.59
CA LEU A 186 -16.51 -9.10 2.99
C LEU A 186 -17.31 -8.19 3.95
N PHE A 187 -17.72 -7.01 3.48
CA PHE A 187 -18.50 -6.09 4.29
C PHE A 187 -19.91 -6.67 4.55
N ASN A 188 -20.58 -7.13 3.49
CA ASN A 188 -21.88 -7.81 3.62
C ASN A 188 -21.76 -9.06 4.53
N MET A 189 -20.70 -9.86 4.36
CA MET A 189 -20.46 -11.04 5.19
C MET A 189 -20.32 -10.71 6.68
N LEU A 190 -19.63 -9.64 7.03
CA LEU A 190 -19.44 -9.26 8.44
C LEU A 190 -20.69 -8.67 9.04
N ASP A 191 -21.47 -7.89 8.27
CA ASP A 191 -22.77 -7.40 8.73
C ASP A 191 -23.71 -8.58 9.04
N MET A 192 -23.80 -9.58 8.14
CA MET A 192 -24.58 -10.79 8.36
C MET A 192 -24.07 -11.61 9.55
N ALA A 193 -22.76 -11.80 9.67
CA ALA A 193 -22.18 -12.58 10.76
C ALA A 193 -22.44 -11.92 12.12
N PHE A 194 -22.35 -10.60 12.21
CA PHE A 194 -22.72 -9.86 13.41
C PHE A 194 -24.20 -10.00 13.74
N LEU A 195 -25.08 -9.89 12.75
CA LEU A 195 -26.53 -10.07 12.94
C LEU A 195 -26.87 -11.48 13.45
N ASP A 196 -26.29 -12.54 12.86
CA ASP A 196 -26.48 -13.93 13.30
C ASP A 196 -25.98 -14.13 14.74
N MET A 197 -24.79 -13.62 15.07
CA MET A 197 -24.20 -13.67 16.40
C MET A 197 -25.10 -13.01 17.47
N GLU A 198 -25.79 -11.94 17.10
CA GLU A 198 -26.71 -11.20 17.98
C GLU A 198 -28.16 -11.73 17.92
N GLY A 199 -28.39 -12.88 17.28
CA GLY A 199 -29.68 -13.60 17.25
C GLY A 199 -30.72 -13.07 16.26
N TYR A 200 -30.29 -12.32 15.24
CA TYR A 200 -31.13 -11.90 14.14
C TYR A 200 -31.06 -12.89 12.97
N GLU A 201 -32.16 -13.10 12.30
CA GLU A 201 -32.19 -13.94 11.08
C GLU A 201 -31.39 -13.28 9.94
N ILE A 202 -30.66 -14.07 9.17
CA ILE A 202 -29.91 -13.68 7.98
C ILE A 202 -30.27 -14.57 6.80
N ASP A 203 -29.95 -14.12 5.58
CA ASP A 203 -30.01 -14.96 4.38
C ASP A 203 -28.72 -15.78 4.23
N GLU A 204 -28.76 -17.04 4.64
CA GLU A 204 -27.58 -17.93 4.60
C GLU A 204 -27.12 -18.24 3.16
N GLU A 205 -28.00 -18.17 2.16
CA GLU A 205 -27.62 -18.38 0.74
C GLU A 205 -26.78 -17.21 0.23
N ILE A 206 -27.17 -15.97 0.56
CA ILE A 206 -26.38 -14.77 0.24
C ILE A 206 -25.02 -14.80 0.97
N MET A 207 -25.02 -15.15 2.26
CA MET A 207 -23.78 -15.32 3.04
C MET A 207 -22.83 -16.31 2.36
N LEU A 208 -23.33 -17.47 1.96
CA LEU A 208 -22.53 -18.52 1.33
C LEU A 208 -22.00 -18.08 -0.04
N ASP A 209 -22.80 -17.37 -0.86
CA ASP A 209 -22.36 -16.84 -2.15
C ASP A 209 -21.20 -15.85 -1.97
N HIS A 210 -21.30 -14.94 -0.98
CA HIS A 210 -20.22 -14.03 -0.66
C HIS A 210 -18.95 -14.78 -0.23
N ALA A 211 -19.05 -15.73 0.70
CA ALA A 211 -17.90 -16.47 1.22
C ALA A 211 -17.19 -17.30 0.14
N GLN A 212 -17.94 -17.98 -0.73
CA GLN A 212 -17.39 -18.73 -1.87
C GLN A 212 -16.73 -17.80 -2.89
N SER A 213 -17.32 -16.64 -3.16
CA SER A 213 -16.73 -15.64 -4.05
C SER A 213 -15.40 -15.10 -3.51
N ILE A 214 -15.31 -14.85 -2.20
CA ILE A 214 -14.04 -14.45 -1.57
C ILE A 214 -12.97 -15.54 -1.72
N LEU A 215 -13.32 -16.83 -1.52
CA LEU A 215 -12.39 -17.92 -1.78
C LEU A 215 -11.89 -17.95 -3.24
N ALA A 216 -12.78 -17.64 -4.21
CA ALA A 216 -12.42 -17.60 -5.62
C ALA A 216 -11.47 -16.46 -6.00
N TYR A 217 -11.35 -15.43 -5.18
CA TYR A 217 -10.37 -14.36 -5.38
C TYR A 217 -8.97 -14.68 -4.87
N TYR A 218 -8.78 -15.82 -4.20
CA TYR A 218 -7.47 -16.24 -3.74
C TYR A 218 -6.51 -16.54 -4.90
N ALA A 219 -5.33 -15.95 -4.86
CA ALA A 219 -4.36 -16.03 -5.94
C ALA A 219 -3.12 -16.90 -5.59
N GLY A 220 -3.02 -17.37 -4.36
CA GLY A 220 -1.84 -18.03 -3.82
C GLY A 220 -1.00 -17.13 -2.93
N ASP A 221 -0.06 -17.76 -2.22
CA ASP A 221 0.92 -17.09 -1.35
C ASP A 221 0.29 -16.22 -0.23
N GLY A 222 -0.97 -16.49 0.14
CA GLY A 222 -1.73 -15.68 1.12
C GLY A 222 -2.42 -14.45 0.55
N TRP A 223 -2.28 -14.19 -0.75
CA TRP A 223 -2.79 -12.98 -1.42
C TRP A 223 -4.09 -13.22 -2.14
N TYR A 224 -4.96 -12.22 -2.09
CA TYR A 224 -6.24 -12.17 -2.79
C TYR A 224 -6.21 -11.09 -3.86
N ARG A 225 -6.84 -11.38 -4.99
CA ARG A 225 -7.04 -10.42 -6.06
C ARG A 225 -8.19 -9.48 -5.73
N ASP A 226 -7.93 -8.18 -5.79
CA ASP A 226 -8.95 -7.15 -5.60
C ASP A 226 -9.10 -6.33 -6.87
N GLY A 227 -10.09 -6.68 -7.68
CA GLY A 227 -10.26 -6.11 -9.03
C GLY A 227 -9.15 -6.56 -9.98
N HIS A 228 -8.43 -5.61 -10.56
CA HIS A 228 -7.44 -5.87 -11.62
C HIS A 228 -6.01 -6.03 -11.12
N SER A 229 -5.73 -5.67 -9.88
CA SER A 229 -4.38 -5.57 -9.35
C SER A 229 -4.31 -6.17 -7.95
N PHE A 230 -3.08 -6.40 -7.51
CA PHE A 230 -2.79 -6.71 -6.12
C PHE A 230 -2.30 -5.46 -5.43
N ASP A 231 -2.75 -5.25 -4.19
CA ASP A 231 -2.36 -4.15 -3.33
C ASP A 231 -2.66 -4.49 -1.87
N TYR A 232 -2.52 -3.50 -0.99
CA TYR A 232 -2.77 -3.68 0.43
C TYR A 232 -4.21 -4.07 0.81
N TYR A 233 -5.19 -4.00 -0.10
CA TYR A 233 -6.54 -4.52 0.18
C TYR A 233 -6.50 -6.01 0.49
N SER A 234 -5.59 -6.77 -0.13
CA SER A 234 -5.35 -8.16 0.26
C SER A 234 -5.01 -8.30 1.76
N CYS A 235 -4.30 -7.33 2.32
CA CYS A 235 -3.82 -7.34 3.69
C CYS A 235 -4.83 -6.72 4.66
N TRP A 236 -5.23 -5.45 4.43
CA TRP A 236 -6.11 -4.74 5.37
C TRP A 236 -7.62 -4.99 5.19
N ALA A 237 -8.02 -5.76 4.16
CA ALA A 237 -9.39 -6.22 4.00
C ALA A 237 -9.47 -7.74 4.10
N PHE A 238 -9.02 -8.49 3.10
CA PHE A 238 -9.19 -9.96 3.06
C PHE A 238 -8.58 -10.65 4.28
N ASN A 239 -7.35 -10.32 4.65
CA ASN A 239 -6.64 -10.93 5.77
C ASN A 239 -6.96 -10.31 7.15
N VAL A 240 -7.99 -9.47 7.23
CA VAL A 240 -8.57 -8.97 8.49
C VAL A 240 -10.01 -9.47 8.63
N TYR A 241 -10.83 -9.22 7.61
CA TYR A 241 -12.27 -9.49 7.70
C TYR A 241 -12.61 -10.97 7.62
N ALA A 242 -11.89 -11.75 6.80
CA ALA A 242 -12.11 -13.19 6.76
C ALA A 242 -11.72 -13.88 8.09
N PRO A 243 -10.60 -13.55 8.76
CA PRO A 243 -10.34 -13.98 10.13
C PRO A 243 -11.43 -13.61 11.15
N ILE A 244 -11.94 -12.37 11.12
CA ILE A 244 -13.02 -11.96 12.02
C ILE A 244 -14.32 -12.74 11.71
N TRP A 245 -14.66 -12.92 10.43
CA TRP A 245 -15.80 -13.74 10.02
C TRP A 245 -15.67 -15.19 10.51
N ASN A 246 -14.46 -15.76 10.48
CA ASN A 246 -14.19 -17.09 11.04
C ASN A 246 -14.60 -17.17 12.50
N LEU A 247 -14.24 -16.16 13.31
CA LEU A 247 -14.56 -16.12 14.75
C LEU A 247 -16.06 -16.02 15.02
N TRP A 248 -16.76 -15.18 14.25
CA TRP A 248 -18.16 -14.88 14.50
C TRP A 248 -19.10 -15.93 13.93
N TYR A 249 -18.74 -16.56 12.81
CA TYR A 249 -19.65 -17.42 12.05
C TYR A 249 -18.95 -18.67 11.47
N GLY A 250 -17.80 -18.47 10.84
CA GLY A 250 -17.19 -19.47 9.98
C GLY A 250 -16.85 -20.78 10.68
N TYR A 251 -16.18 -20.74 11.84
CA TYR A 251 -15.77 -21.93 12.55
C TYR A 251 -16.94 -22.81 12.98
N GLU A 252 -18.07 -22.22 13.34
CA GLU A 252 -19.26 -22.94 13.77
C GLU A 252 -20.13 -23.39 12.59
N LYS A 253 -20.43 -22.46 11.67
CA LYS A 253 -21.46 -22.66 10.62
C LYS A 253 -20.88 -23.14 9.29
N GLN A 254 -19.63 -22.76 8.96
CA GLN A 254 -18.98 -23.04 7.67
C GLN A 254 -17.52 -23.49 7.86
N PRO A 255 -17.25 -24.57 8.60
CA PRO A 255 -15.90 -24.95 9.03
C PRO A 255 -14.94 -25.23 7.87
N TYR A 256 -15.42 -25.67 6.72
CA TYR A 256 -14.60 -25.87 5.52
C TYR A 256 -14.06 -24.56 4.96
N ILE A 257 -14.93 -23.55 4.85
CA ILE A 257 -14.55 -22.20 4.35
C ILE A 257 -13.62 -21.53 5.36
N ALA A 258 -13.97 -21.63 6.66
CA ALA A 258 -13.15 -21.09 7.74
C ALA A 258 -11.72 -21.68 7.74
N ALA A 259 -11.58 -22.98 7.55
CA ALA A 259 -10.28 -23.63 7.43
C ALA A 259 -9.47 -23.09 6.25
N LYS A 260 -10.12 -22.78 5.12
CA LYS A 260 -9.46 -22.18 3.96
C LYS A 260 -9.01 -20.75 4.22
N PHE A 261 -9.83 -19.92 4.84
CA PHE A 261 -9.43 -18.56 5.22
C PHE A 261 -8.26 -18.57 6.23
N GLU A 262 -8.28 -19.49 7.19
CA GLU A 262 -7.17 -19.67 8.13
C GLU A 262 -5.88 -20.13 7.41
N GLU A 263 -5.97 -21.12 6.51
CA GLU A 263 -4.85 -21.56 5.67
C GLU A 263 -4.24 -20.40 4.87
N HIS A 264 -5.09 -19.58 4.23
CA HIS A 264 -4.65 -18.46 3.41
C HIS A 264 -3.98 -17.35 4.24
N SER A 265 -4.55 -17.03 5.39
CA SER A 265 -3.96 -16.05 6.31
C SER A 265 -2.62 -16.52 6.85
N ASN A 266 -2.51 -17.79 7.25
CA ASN A 266 -1.26 -18.39 7.69
C ASN A 266 -0.21 -18.41 6.57
N LYS A 267 -0.64 -18.64 5.32
CA LYS A 267 0.25 -18.58 4.16
C LYS A 267 0.81 -17.16 3.93
N LEU A 268 0.02 -16.12 4.18
CA LEU A 268 0.52 -14.74 4.13
C LEU A 268 1.63 -14.52 5.16
N MET A 269 1.47 -15.03 6.38
CA MET A 269 2.43 -14.83 7.47
C MET A 269 3.82 -15.38 7.17
N GLU A 270 3.96 -16.37 6.27
CA GLU A 270 5.27 -16.92 5.90
C GLU A 270 6.22 -15.86 5.29
N THR A 271 5.67 -14.80 4.68
CA THR A 271 6.47 -13.83 3.91
C THR A 271 6.12 -12.38 4.18
N TYR A 272 4.99 -12.10 4.81
CA TYR A 272 4.48 -10.72 4.94
C TYR A 272 5.37 -9.83 5.81
N ALA A 273 6.04 -10.38 6.82
CA ALA A 273 6.99 -9.65 7.64
C ALA A 273 8.15 -9.07 6.81
N ASP A 274 8.61 -9.80 5.80
CA ASP A 274 9.69 -9.36 4.90
C ASP A 274 9.25 -8.28 3.90
N PHE A 275 7.93 -7.98 3.83
CA PHE A 275 7.39 -6.90 3.01
C PHE A 275 7.67 -5.51 3.59
N PHE A 276 7.94 -5.45 4.89
CA PHE A 276 8.35 -4.26 5.64
C PHE A 276 9.86 -4.16 5.73
N ASP A 277 10.37 -2.97 5.94
CA ASP A 277 11.81 -2.77 6.07
C ASP A 277 12.33 -3.06 7.50
N ARG A 278 13.66 -2.86 7.69
CA ARG A 278 14.31 -3.10 8.98
C ARG A 278 13.73 -2.27 10.13
N ASP A 279 13.16 -1.10 9.83
CA ASP A 279 12.53 -0.23 10.80
C ASP A 279 11.02 -0.53 10.98
N GLY A 280 10.49 -1.51 10.25
CA GLY A 280 9.06 -1.84 10.22
C GLY A 280 8.24 -0.89 9.34
N PHE A 281 8.88 -0.14 8.44
CA PHE A 281 8.20 0.86 7.63
C PHE A 281 7.39 0.21 6.51
N THR A 282 6.20 0.78 6.30
CA THR A 282 5.29 0.43 5.20
C THR A 282 5.80 1.02 3.89
N ASN A 283 5.74 0.24 2.81
CA ASN A 283 6.07 0.70 1.47
C ASN A 283 4.91 1.50 0.87
N MET A 284 5.18 2.64 0.24
CA MET A 284 4.18 3.40 -0.51
C MET A 284 3.93 2.71 -1.85
N TRP A 285 2.89 1.87 -1.93
CA TRP A 285 2.58 1.06 -3.10
C TRP A 285 1.07 0.84 -3.26
N GLY A 286 0.62 0.83 -4.51
CA GLY A 286 -0.79 0.61 -4.83
C GLY A 286 -1.66 1.84 -4.61
N ARG A 287 -2.93 1.63 -4.29
CA ARG A 287 -3.93 2.67 -4.03
C ARG A 287 -4.20 2.82 -2.53
N SER A 288 -4.95 3.86 -2.17
CA SER A 288 -5.39 4.11 -0.79
C SER A 288 -4.23 4.22 0.22
N ASN A 289 -3.07 4.69 -0.22
CA ASN A 289 -1.89 4.83 0.64
C ASN A 289 -2.09 5.83 1.80
N ILE A 290 -3.18 6.60 1.76
CA ILE A 290 -3.63 7.43 2.90
C ILE A 290 -4.00 6.60 4.14
N TYR A 291 -4.21 5.27 4.00
CA TYR A 291 -4.49 4.35 5.12
C TYR A 291 -3.24 3.90 5.87
N ARG A 292 -2.05 4.16 5.34
CA ARG A 292 -0.74 4.09 6.03
C ARG A 292 -0.51 2.76 6.78
N ASN A 293 -0.39 2.83 8.10
CA ASN A 293 -0.14 1.69 8.99
C ASN A 293 -1.32 0.70 9.08
N ALA A 294 -2.47 0.95 8.45
CA ALA A 294 -3.48 -0.11 8.24
C ALA A 294 -2.87 -1.36 7.57
N ALA A 295 -1.77 -1.21 6.82
CA ALA A 295 -1.03 -2.33 6.24
C ALA A 295 -0.65 -3.42 7.25
N THR A 296 -0.45 -3.07 8.53
CA THR A 296 -0.07 -4.02 9.58
C THR A 296 -1.24 -4.82 10.17
N SER A 297 -2.48 -4.42 9.89
CA SER A 297 -3.68 -5.07 10.47
C SER A 297 -3.85 -6.54 10.07
N ALA A 298 -3.19 -7.00 9.00
CA ALA A 298 -3.18 -8.43 8.66
C ALA A 298 -2.53 -9.31 9.75
N PHE A 299 -1.57 -8.77 10.51
CA PHE A 299 -1.01 -9.46 11.68
C PHE A 299 -2.08 -9.63 12.76
N ASP A 300 -2.86 -8.57 13.03
CA ASP A 300 -3.94 -8.60 14.04
C ASP A 300 -5.00 -9.63 13.64
N GLY A 301 -5.41 -9.64 12.35
CA GLY A 301 -6.34 -10.62 11.82
C GLY A 301 -5.85 -12.06 12.00
N ASN A 302 -4.58 -12.34 11.69
CA ASN A 302 -4.01 -13.66 11.88
C ASN A 302 -3.92 -14.07 13.36
N LEU A 303 -3.50 -13.15 14.23
CA LEU A 303 -3.37 -13.42 15.67
C LEU A 303 -4.70 -13.74 16.37
N MET A 304 -5.84 -13.37 15.76
CA MET A 304 -7.18 -13.73 16.26
C MET A 304 -7.61 -15.14 15.86
N LEU A 305 -6.94 -15.82 14.92
CA LEU A 305 -7.30 -17.15 14.45
C LEU A 305 -7.00 -18.22 15.49
N HIS A 306 -7.75 -19.35 15.46
CA HIS A 306 -7.53 -20.48 16.35
C HIS A 306 -6.13 -21.08 16.23
N ASN A 307 -5.58 -21.15 15.00
CA ASN A 307 -4.25 -21.68 14.73
C ASN A 307 -3.39 -20.62 14.04
N SER A 308 -3.18 -19.49 14.71
CA SER A 308 -2.32 -18.41 14.22
C SER A 308 -0.87 -18.86 14.05
N THR A 309 -0.23 -18.42 12.96
CA THR A 309 1.20 -18.65 12.70
C THR A 309 2.04 -17.37 12.72
N ALA A 310 1.42 -16.21 12.93
CA ALA A 310 2.15 -14.96 13.08
C ALA A 310 3.08 -15.02 14.30
N ASP A 311 4.34 -14.60 14.14
CA ASP A 311 5.22 -14.36 15.29
C ASP A 311 4.77 -13.08 16.01
N PRO A 312 4.30 -13.17 17.26
CA PRO A 312 3.70 -12.03 17.93
C PRO A 312 4.71 -10.92 18.29
N GLY A 313 5.96 -11.25 18.57
CA GLY A 313 7.02 -10.28 18.82
C GLY A 313 7.43 -9.52 17.56
N LEU A 314 7.52 -10.22 16.44
CA LEU A 314 7.80 -9.63 15.13
C LEU A 314 6.61 -8.79 14.63
N ALA A 315 5.39 -9.28 14.80
CA ALA A 315 4.17 -8.56 14.46
C ALA A 315 4.09 -7.21 15.20
N ARG A 316 4.34 -7.21 16.53
CA ARG A 316 4.39 -5.95 17.31
C ARG A 316 5.51 -5.03 16.85
N ARG A 317 6.71 -5.58 16.58
CA ARG A 317 7.85 -4.81 16.06
C ARG A 317 7.49 -4.03 14.79
N ILE A 318 6.89 -4.72 13.81
CA ILE A 318 6.51 -4.14 12.53
C ILE A 318 5.35 -3.14 12.71
N SER A 319 4.30 -3.51 13.44
CA SER A 319 3.16 -2.64 13.68
C SER A 319 3.56 -1.35 14.39
N SER A 320 4.44 -1.45 15.40
CA SER A 320 4.98 -0.30 16.14
C SER A 320 5.91 0.55 15.28
N GLY A 321 6.77 -0.07 14.45
CA GLY A 321 7.64 0.63 13.52
C GLY A 321 6.83 1.43 12.48
N SER A 322 5.81 0.80 11.89
CA SER A 322 4.91 1.46 10.95
C SER A 322 4.10 2.59 11.60
N LEU A 323 3.65 2.43 12.83
CA LEU A 323 2.98 3.50 13.58
C LEU A 323 3.92 4.72 13.76
N LEU A 324 5.16 4.49 14.18
CA LEU A 324 6.17 5.53 14.36
C LEU A 324 6.55 6.20 13.04
N GLN A 325 6.59 5.47 11.92
CA GLN A 325 6.88 6.02 10.59
C GLN A 325 6.05 7.26 10.28
N PHE A 326 4.79 7.27 10.69
CA PHE A 326 3.85 8.33 10.38
C PHE A 326 3.64 9.31 11.54
N MET A 327 3.38 8.82 12.75
CA MET A 327 2.95 9.65 13.86
C MET A 327 4.05 10.55 14.45
N THR A 328 5.32 10.22 14.25
CA THR A 328 6.44 11.05 14.71
C THR A 328 6.75 12.22 13.77
N ARG A 329 6.03 12.34 12.65
CA ARG A 329 6.23 13.41 11.68
C ARG A 329 5.37 14.64 12.02
N ASP A 330 5.92 15.80 11.81
CA ASP A 330 5.25 17.09 12.08
C ASP A 330 4.25 17.48 10.97
N ASP A 331 4.40 16.91 9.76
CA ASP A 331 3.51 17.10 8.61
C ASP A 331 2.34 16.12 8.56
N PHE A 332 2.30 15.11 9.44
CA PHE A 332 1.29 14.05 9.45
C PHE A 332 -0.13 14.56 9.68
N LEU A 333 -0.30 15.57 10.56
CA LEU A 333 -1.61 16.09 10.95
C LEU A 333 -1.91 17.46 10.35
N PHE A 334 -3.18 17.66 10.00
CA PHE A 334 -3.77 18.95 9.72
C PHE A 334 -4.89 19.23 10.72
N LYS A 335 -4.78 20.29 11.52
CA LYS A 335 -5.75 20.62 12.59
C LYS A 335 -6.09 19.41 13.51
N GLY A 336 -5.08 18.64 13.85
CA GLY A 336 -5.22 17.49 14.75
C GLY A 336 -5.62 16.15 14.09
N VAL A 337 -5.98 16.12 12.80
CA VAL A 337 -6.40 14.90 12.10
C VAL A 337 -5.43 14.52 10.99
N PRO A 338 -5.29 13.22 10.67
CA PRO A 338 -4.38 12.75 9.63
C PRO A 338 -4.69 13.37 8.26
N THR A 339 -3.64 13.81 7.57
CA THR A 339 -3.74 14.41 6.23
C THR A 339 -4.07 13.40 5.14
N LEU A 340 -4.59 13.90 4.01
CA LEU A 340 -4.78 13.14 2.77
C LEU A 340 -3.44 13.02 2.03
N GLY A 341 -2.62 12.07 2.45
CA GLY A 341 -1.32 11.79 1.86
C GLY A 341 -0.65 10.57 2.49
N PHE A 342 0.51 10.19 2.00
CA PHE A 342 1.30 9.13 2.63
C PHE A 342 1.98 9.63 3.89
N TYR A 343 2.70 10.74 3.80
CA TYR A 343 3.24 11.48 4.94
C TYR A 343 2.34 12.69 5.26
N GLY A 344 2.71 13.88 4.81
CA GLY A 344 1.85 15.04 4.84
C GLY A 344 0.78 15.03 3.74
N GLN A 345 0.13 16.18 3.52
CA GLN A 345 -0.84 16.34 2.44
C GLN A 345 -0.19 16.12 1.07
N PHE A 346 -0.72 15.18 0.28
CA PHE A 346 -0.20 14.87 -1.05
C PHE A 346 -1.32 14.45 -2.00
N THR A 347 -1.95 15.41 -2.63
CA THR A 347 -3.12 15.23 -3.51
C THR A 347 -2.90 14.25 -4.66
N PRO A 348 -1.69 14.15 -5.30
CA PRO A 348 -1.50 13.23 -6.43
C PRO A 348 -1.77 11.76 -6.16
N LEU A 349 -1.78 11.32 -4.89
CA LEU A 349 -2.07 9.92 -4.55
C LEU A 349 -3.52 9.68 -4.13
N VAL A 350 -4.33 10.75 -3.95
CA VAL A 350 -5.67 10.65 -3.37
C VAL A 350 -6.67 10.22 -4.45
N GLN A 351 -7.42 9.17 -4.20
CA GLN A 351 -8.50 8.70 -5.07
C GLN A 351 -9.79 9.47 -4.82
N GLY A 352 -10.63 9.62 -5.86
CA GLY A 352 -11.88 10.36 -5.81
C GLY A 352 -12.97 9.76 -4.89
N TYR A 353 -12.81 8.50 -4.49
CA TYR A 353 -13.66 7.85 -3.49
C TYR A 353 -13.26 8.15 -2.03
N SER A 354 -12.38 9.11 -1.80
CA SER A 354 -11.92 9.47 -0.46
C SER A 354 -12.58 10.79 0.01
N CYS A 355 -12.75 10.93 1.32
CA CYS A 355 -13.10 12.16 2.01
C CYS A 355 -12.04 12.51 3.08
N ALA A 356 -12.23 13.58 3.84
CA ALA A 356 -11.27 13.98 4.88
C ALA A 356 -11.10 12.94 5.99
N GLU A 357 -12.11 12.13 6.20
CA GLU A 357 -12.21 11.08 7.22
C GLU A 357 -11.51 9.78 6.79
N SER A 358 -11.33 9.59 5.49
CA SER A 358 -10.78 8.34 4.93
C SER A 358 -9.43 7.91 5.51
N PRO A 359 -8.48 8.80 5.85
CA PRO A 359 -7.23 8.44 6.50
C PRO A 359 -7.39 7.68 7.82
N PHE A 360 -8.52 7.82 8.51
CA PHE A 360 -8.79 7.09 9.75
C PHE A 360 -8.96 5.57 9.57
N TRP A 361 -8.93 5.06 8.33
CA TRP A 361 -8.72 3.63 8.10
C TRP A 361 -7.43 3.09 8.74
N LEU A 362 -6.44 3.95 9.00
CA LEU A 362 -5.26 3.62 9.81
C LEU A 362 -5.64 3.04 11.18
N GLY A 363 -6.82 3.37 11.68
CA GLY A 363 -7.39 2.87 12.92
C GLY A 363 -7.51 1.34 13.00
N LYS A 364 -7.54 0.64 11.86
CA LYS A 364 -7.51 -0.83 11.83
C LYS A 364 -6.30 -1.42 12.56
N ALA A 365 -5.16 -0.77 12.52
CA ALA A 365 -3.97 -1.23 13.24
C ALA A 365 -4.14 -1.15 14.77
N PHE A 366 -5.13 -0.40 15.28
CA PHE A 366 -5.45 -0.34 16.70
C PHE A 366 -6.34 -1.50 17.16
N LEU A 367 -6.80 -2.38 16.25
CA LEU A 367 -7.45 -3.63 16.63
C LEU A 367 -6.54 -4.53 17.46
N CYS A 368 -5.22 -4.36 17.39
CA CYS A 368 -4.26 -5.01 18.27
C CYS A 368 -4.57 -4.76 19.76
N LEU A 369 -5.19 -3.64 20.12
CA LEU A 369 -5.60 -3.34 21.50
C LEU A 369 -6.76 -4.21 22.00
N HIS A 370 -7.52 -4.84 21.08
CA HIS A 370 -8.53 -5.84 21.46
C HIS A 370 -7.90 -7.15 22.01
N LEU A 371 -6.65 -7.43 21.61
CA LEU A 371 -5.91 -8.54 22.18
C LEU A 371 -5.67 -8.29 23.68
N PRO A 372 -5.94 -9.27 24.57
CA PRO A 372 -5.73 -9.12 26.01
C PRO A 372 -4.32 -8.62 26.36
N ALA A 373 -4.19 -7.90 27.46
CA ALA A 373 -2.90 -7.32 27.86
C ALA A 373 -1.80 -8.37 28.14
N ASP A 374 -2.18 -9.60 28.47
CA ASP A 374 -1.30 -10.75 28.65
C ASP A 374 -1.06 -11.57 27.38
N HIS A 375 -1.69 -11.19 26.26
CA HIS A 375 -1.49 -11.86 24.97
C HIS A 375 -0.01 -11.77 24.54
N PRO A 376 0.55 -12.81 23.90
CA PRO A 376 1.93 -12.82 23.41
C PRO A 376 2.30 -11.62 22.53
N PHE A 377 1.36 -11.03 21.79
CA PHE A 377 1.60 -9.79 21.05
C PHE A 377 2.15 -8.66 21.95
N TRP A 378 1.69 -8.56 23.19
CA TRP A 378 2.11 -7.54 24.14
C TRP A 378 3.26 -7.98 25.06
N THR A 379 3.42 -9.28 25.29
CA THR A 379 4.36 -9.81 26.30
C THR A 379 5.60 -10.49 25.75
N ALA A 380 5.56 -10.97 24.49
CA ALA A 380 6.76 -11.51 23.85
C ALA A 380 7.80 -10.40 23.58
N ILE A 381 9.07 -10.74 23.65
CA ILE A 381 10.14 -9.80 23.29
C ILE A 381 10.06 -9.51 21.78
N GLU A 382 10.15 -8.24 21.38
CA GLU A 382 10.29 -7.88 19.97
C GLU A 382 11.52 -8.54 19.36
N ASN A 383 11.34 -9.06 18.17
CA ASN A 383 12.42 -9.51 17.30
C ASN A 383 12.28 -8.85 15.91
N ASN A 384 13.32 -8.84 15.13
CA ASN A 384 13.33 -8.23 13.81
C ASN A 384 13.40 -9.26 12.67
N GLY A 385 13.04 -10.53 12.97
CA GLY A 385 12.91 -11.61 12.00
C GLY A 385 14.15 -11.78 11.12
N THR A 386 13.95 -11.80 9.81
CA THR A 386 15.02 -11.93 8.82
C THR A 386 16.16 -10.95 8.99
N TRP A 387 15.88 -9.71 9.42
CA TRP A 387 16.89 -8.66 9.58
C TRP A 387 17.98 -8.98 10.61
N GLU A 388 17.69 -9.84 11.59
CA GLU A 388 18.67 -10.26 12.60
C GLU A 388 19.69 -11.29 12.08
N THR A 389 19.36 -11.95 10.98
CA THR A 389 20.16 -13.05 10.42
C THR A 389 20.99 -12.65 9.20
N LEU A 390 20.68 -11.52 8.56
CA LEU A 390 21.38 -11.04 7.39
C LEU A 390 22.73 -10.43 7.74
N GLY A 391 23.78 -10.81 7.03
CA GLY A 391 25.08 -10.14 7.07
C GLY A 391 25.00 -8.72 6.49
N SER A 392 25.92 -7.86 6.85
CA SER A 392 25.88 -6.40 6.58
C SER A 392 25.69 -5.99 5.10
N LYS A 393 26.04 -6.85 4.16
CA LYS A 393 25.85 -6.64 2.71
C LYS A 393 24.92 -7.67 2.06
N ASP A 394 24.26 -8.50 2.85
CA ASP A 394 23.37 -9.53 2.34
C ASP A 394 22.05 -8.92 1.87
N THR A 395 21.44 -9.60 0.92
CA THR A 395 20.08 -9.35 0.46
C THR A 395 19.27 -10.63 0.50
N LYS A 396 18.03 -10.58 1.03
CA LYS A 396 17.06 -11.66 0.91
C LYS A 396 16.07 -11.31 -0.18
N VAL A 397 15.84 -12.21 -1.12
CA VAL A 397 14.88 -12.03 -2.20
C VAL A 397 13.71 -12.98 -2.02
N THR A 398 12.49 -12.46 -1.98
CA THR A 398 11.24 -13.22 -1.92
C THR A 398 10.44 -12.96 -3.18
N SER A 399 10.05 -14.02 -3.90
CA SER A 399 9.27 -13.95 -5.13
C SER A 399 8.00 -14.76 -5.00
N LEU A 400 6.85 -14.10 -5.16
CA LEU A 400 5.51 -14.64 -5.02
C LEU A 400 4.82 -14.64 -6.37
N ASN A 401 4.52 -15.82 -6.93
CA ASN A 401 3.92 -15.94 -8.25
C ASN A 401 2.41 -15.68 -8.25
N GLY A 402 1.72 -15.95 -7.15
CA GLY A 402 0.30 -15.66 -6.99
C GLY A 402 -0.01 -14.19 -7.26
N PRO A 403 0.45 -13.27 -6.41
CA PRO A 403 0.25 -11.84 -6.59
C PRO A 403 1.21 -11.19 -7.61
N ALA A 404 2.20 -11.91 -8.13
CA ALA A 404 3.29 -11.38 -8.96
C ALA A 404 4.07 -10.26 -8.25
N LEU A 405 4.58 -10.55 -7.06
CA LEU A 405 5.39 -9.66 -6.25
C LEU A 405 6.79 -10.25 -6.05
N CYS A 406 7.80 -9.42 -6.17
CA CYS A 406 9.16 -9.73 -5.76
C CYS A 406 9.68 -8.60 -4.89
N PHE A 407 10.04 -8.89 -3.67
CA PHE A 407 10.65 -7.92 -2.78
C PHE A 407 11.99 -8.42 -2.26
N SER A 408 12.87 -7.48 -2.02
CA SER A 408 14.22 -7.74 -1.52
C SER A 408 14.53 -6.87 -0.32
N ASN A 409 15.02 -7.52 0.73
CA ASN A 409 15.46 -6.91 1.96
C ASN A 409 16.98 -6.66 1.87
N HIS A 410 17.41 -5.41 1.89
CA HIS A 410 18.80 -4.99 1.74
C HIS A 410 19.36 -4.59 3.10
N GLN A 411 20.13 -5.48 3.74
CA GLN A 411 20.67 -5.20 5.07
C GLN A 411 21.60 -3.98 5.12
N ALA A 412 22.32 -3.73 4.03
CA ALA A 412 23.25 -2.61 3.94
C ALA A 412 22.62 -1.24 4.20
N ASN A 413 21.35 -1.06 3.77
CA ASN A 413 20.57 0.17 3.99
C ASN A 413 19.32 -0.04 4.88
N GLY A 414 18.97 -1.29 5.19
CA GLY A 414 17.77 -1.61 5.95
C GLY A 414 16.47 -1.38 5.17
N GLU A 415 16.53 -1.25 3.85
CA GLU A 415 15.38 -0.98 2.98
C GLU A 415 14.78 -2.26 2.39
N THR A 416 13.50 -2.21 2.06
CA THR A 416 12.83 -3.21 1.25
C THR A 416 12.44 -2.61 -0.10
N ILE A 417 12.86 -3.27 -1.19
CA ILE A 417 12.56 -2.86 -2.56
C ILE A 417 11.56 -3.85 -3.16
N LEU A 418 10.35 -3.35 -3.50
CA LEU A 418 9.29 -4.11 -4.11
C LEU A 418 9.28 -3.92 -5.63
N ARG A 419 9.12 -5.01 -6.38
CA ARG A 419 8.88 -5.07 -7.83
C ARG A 419 7.60 -5.85 -8.08
N THR A 420 6.78 -5.39 -9.03
CA THR A 420 5.45 -5.94 -9.28
C THR A 420 5.26 -6.37 -10.72
N GLY A 421 4.37 -7.33 -10.93
CA GLY A 421 3.87 -7.76 -12.23
C GLY A 421 2.36 -7.91 -12.23
N LYS A 422 1.81 -8.53 -13.28
CA LYS A 422 0.34 -8.67 -13.46
C LYS A 422 -0.42 -7.34 -13.30
N VAL A 423 0.23 -6.25 -13.71
CA VAL A 423 -0.34 -4.91 -13.64
C VAL A 423 -1.09 -4.63 -14.93
N VAL A 424 -2.31 -4.15 -14.80
CA VAL A 424 -3.10 -3.59 -15.91
C VAL A 424 -3.63 -2.24 -15.46
N LYS A 425 -3.13 -1.16 -16.06
CA LYS A 425 -3.59 0.19 -15.81
C LYS A 425 -4.64 0.58 -16.83
N ASN A 426 -5.79 1.08 -16.38
CA ASN A 426 -6.80 1.63 -17.28
C ASN A 426 -6.44 3.08 -17.66
N LYS A 427 -6.71 3.49 -18.89
CA LYS A 427 -6.53 4.89 -19.35
C LYS A 427 -7.37 5.91 -18.56
N LYS A 428 -8.47 5.47 -17.96
CA LYS A 428 -9.39 6.27 -17.14
C LYS A 428 -9.11 6.19 -15.65
N ASP A 429 -8.00 5.55 -15.24
CA ASP A 429 -7.66 5.39 -13.84
C ASP A 429 -7.49 6.75 -13.16
N GLU A 430 -8.04 6.82 -11.95
CA GLU A 430 -8.01 8.00 -11.10
C GLU A 430 -6.62 8.33 -10.56
N HIS A 431 -6.53 9.41 -9.80
CA HIS A 431 -5.31 9.87 -9.16
C HIS A 431 -4.53 8.75 -8.46
N GLY A 432 -3.23 8.70 -8.72
CA GLY A 432 -2.31 7.74 -8.11
C GLY A 432 -2.37 6.31 -8.66
N MET A 433 -3.42 5.90 -9.39
CA MET A 433 -3.56 4.52 -9.90
C MET A 433 -2.47 4.14 -10.90
N TRP A 434 -1.95 5.10 -11.65
CA TRP A 434 -0.84 4.89 -12.57
C TRP A 434 0.46 4.47 -11.88
N ASN A 435 0.59 4.63 -10.56
CA ASN A 435 1.79 4.21 -9.82
C ASN A 435 2.05 2.70 -9.90
N TYR A 436 1.01 1.87 -10.08
CA TYR A 436 1.18 0.42 -10.25
C TYR A 436 2.16 0.03 -11.37
N SER A 437 2.36 0.90 -12.37
CA SER A 437 3.28 0.67 -13.50
C SER A 437 4.73 1.02 -13.21
N LYS A 438 5.05 1.54 -12.02
CA LYS A 438 6.43 1.81 -11.62
C LYS A 438 7.23 0.52 -11.49
N LEU A 439 8.50 0.59 -11.82
CA LEU A 439 9.39 -0.59 -11.89
C LEU A 439 9.79 -1.10 -10.51
N CYS A 440 9.98 -0.17 -9.57
CA CYS A 440 10.36 -0.45 -8.18
C CYS A 440 9.66 0.51 -7.23
N PHE A 441 9.38 0.02 -6.01
CA PHE A 441 8.94 0.79 -4.85
C PHE A 441 9.91 0.55 -3.72
N ASN A 442 10.27 1.58 -2.97
CA ASN A 442 11.28 1.52 -1.93
C ASN A 442 10.73 2.10 -0.62
N THR A 443 10.89 1.41 0.49
CA THR A 443 10.38 1.85 1.80
C THR A 443 11.01 3.15 2.29
N LYS A 444 12.22 3.47 1.86
CA LYS A 444 12.94 4.70 2.22
C LYS A 444 12.72 5.85 1.23
N TYR A 445 12.22 5.56 0.01
CA TYR A 445 11.97 6.52 -1.05
C TYR A 445 10.55 6.31 -1.59
N PRO A 446 9.55 7.07 -1.09
CA PRO A 446 8.18 6.99 -1.59
C PRO A 446 8.13 7.34 -3.07
N TRP A 447 7.11 6.81 -3.79
CA TRP A 447 7.03 7.09 -5.21
C TRP A 447 6.73 8.57 -5.50
N GLU A 448 7.37 9.08 -6.52
CA GLU A 448 7.19 10.44 -7.03
C GLU A 448 6.03 10.49 -8.03
N SER A 449 5.23 11.55 -8.02
CA SER A 449 4.22 11.79 -9.05
C SER A 449 4.87 12.26 -10.36
N ALA A 450 4.06 12.58 -11.38
CA ALA A 450 4.55 13.03 -12.69
C ALA A 450 5.57 14.17 -12.56
N VAL A 451 6.81 13.90 -12.92
CA VAL A 451 7.95 14.83 -12.78
C VAL A 451 7.99 15.81 -13.96
N ALA A 452 7.92 15.27 -15.17
CA ALA A 452 7.83 16.03 -16.43
C ALA A 452 7.03 15.22 -17.45
N SER A 453 6.70 15.81 -18.59
CA SER A 453 5.89 15.14 -19.62
C SER A 453 6.51 13.84 -20.12
N ASP A 454 7.84 13.79 -20.24
CA ASP A 454 8.62 12.70 -20.79
C ASP A 454 9.60 12.07 -19.79
N ILE A 455 9.46 12.35 -18.50
CA ILE A 455 10.27 11.77 -17.41
C ILE A 455 9.38 11.36 -16.24
N GLU A 456 9.52 10.13 -15.82
CA GLU A 456 8.86 9.57 -14.63
C GLU A 456 9.88 8.89 -13.71
N ALA A 457 9.68 9.06 -12.41
CA ALA A 457 10.47 8.31 -11.42
C ALA A 457 10.13 6.82 -11.48
N GLN A 458 11.15 5.95 -11.55
CA GLN A 458 11.01 4.49 -11.59
C GLN A 458 10.04 3.98 -12.67
N GLN A 459 10.08 4.61 -13.86
CA GLN A 459 9.26 4.19 -14.98
C GLN A 459 9.92 4.56 -16.30
N TYR A 460 9.78 3.67 -17.31
CA TYR A 460 10.14 4.00 -18.67
C TYR A 460 9.09 4.93 -19.30
N VAL A 461 9.56 5.98 -19.95
CA VAL A 461 8.74 6.82 -20.82
C VAL A 461 9.33 6.77 -22.22
N LEU A 462 8.48 6.49 -23.20
CA LEU A 462 8.84 6.37 -24.59
C LEU A 462 8.26 7.53 -25.36
N TYR A 463 9.12 8.28 -26.04
CA TYR A 463 8.71 9.20 -27.09
C TYR A 463 8.81 8.48 -28.45
N ASP A 464 7.68 8.38 -29.15
CA ASP A 464 7.58 7.79 -30.48
C ASP A 464 7.79 8.89 -31.55
N GLY A 465 8.92 8.81 -32.27
CA GLY A 465 9.28 9.82 -33.27
C GLY A 465 8.47 9.74 -34.55
N VAL A 466 7.58 8.75 -34.72
CA VAL A 466 6.67 8.63 -35.87
C VAL A 466 5.32 9.25 -35.56
N SER A 467 4.72 8.90 -34.42
CA SER A 467 3.42 9.44 -34.02
C SER A 467 3.51 10.77 -33.27
N ASP A 468 4.71 11.21 -32.88
CA ASP A 468 4.95 12.37 -32.01
C ASP A 468 4.27 12.28 -30.63
N GLU A 469 4.12 11.04 -30.13
CA GLU A 469 3.43 10.75 -28.90
C GLU A 469 4.37 10.32 -27.78
N ILE A 470 3.98 10.67 -26.56
CA ILE A 470 4.61 10.18 -25.33
C ILE A 470 3.78 8.99 -24.81
N LYS A 471 4.45 7.86 -24.62
CA LYS A 471 3.85 6.61 -24.16
C LYS A 471 4.49 6.16 -22.86
N LYS A 472 3.66 5.75 -21.89
CA LYS A 472 4.10 5.23 -20.59
C LYS A 472 3.78 3.75 -20.48
N GLY A 473 4.56 3.02 -19.71
CA GLY A 473 4.27 1.63 -19.38
C GLY A 473 2.96 1.51 -18.62
N ASN A 474 2.05 0.61 -19.04
CA ASN A 474 0.73 0.48 -18.43
C ASN A 474 0.28 -0.97 -18.20
N VAL A 475 0.94 -1.94 -18.82
CA VAL A 475 0.67 -3.36 -18.61
C VAL A 475 1.99 -4.08 -18.38
N THR A 476 2.07 -4.87 -17.30
CA THR A 476 3.29 -5.62 -16.96
C THR A 476 2.98 -7.09 -16.80
N TYR A 477 3.58 -7.91 -17.65
CA TYR A 477 3.54 -9.37 -17.57
C TYR A 477 4.63 -9.87 -16.63
N TRP A 478 4.37 -11.01 -16.01
CA TRP A 478 5.20 -11.64 -14.98
C TRP A 478 5.76 -12.99 -15.43
N HIS A 479 7.04 -13.21 -15.18
CA HIS A 479 7.61 -14.55 -15.15
C HIS A 479 8.03 -14.92 -13.71
N GLY A 480 8.58 -13.96 -12.98
CA GLY A 480 9.13 -14.18 -11.65
C GLY A 480 10.64 -14.36 -11.64
N LEU A 481 11.15 -14.87 -10.52
CA LEU A 481 12.58 -15.04 -10.28
C LEU A 481 13.08 -16.33 -10.93
N LYS A 482 14.18 -16.25 -11.69
CA LYS A 482 14.89 -17.40 -12.24
C LYS A 482 16.40 -17.13 -12.17
N ASN A 483 17.15 -17.99 -11.48
CA ASN A 483 18.60 -17.87 -11.28
C ASN A 483 18.99 -16.47 -10.73
N ASP A 484 18.32 -16.02 -9.69
CA ASP A 484 18.49 -14.73 -9.04
C ASP A 484 18.21 -13.49 -9.92
N VAL A 485 17.62 -13.66 -11.09
CA VAL A 485 17.18 -12.58 -11.97
C VAL A 485 15.66 -12.56 -12.02
N LEU A 486 15.07 -11.40 -11.77
CA LEU A 486 13.64 -11.18 -11.91
C LEU A 486 13.31 -10.79 -13.35
N TYR A 487 12.35 -11.50 -13.97
CA TYR A 487 11.91 -11.27 -15.33
C TYR A 487 10.46 -10.80 -15.39
N ARG A 488 10.26 -9.71 -16.16
CA ARG A 488 8.95 -9.12 -16.45
C ARG A 488 8.94 -8.59 -17.88
N ARG A 489 7.77 -8.23 -18.40
CA ARG A 489 7.64 -7.49 -19.68
C ARG A 489 6.65 -6.37 -19.49
N GLN A 490 7.04 -5.15 -19.84
CA GLN A 490 6.16 -3.99 -19.80
C GLN A 490 5.81 -3.53 -21.21
N PHE A 491 4.54 -3.18 -21.40
CA PHE A 491 3.99 -2.65 -22.64
C PHE A 491 3.68 -1.17 -22.49
N PHE A 492 3.87 -0.41 -23.58
CA PHE A 492 3.62 1.02 -23.63
C PHE A 492 2.25 1.29 -24.27
N ASN A 493 1.40 2.06 -23.59
CA ASN A 493 0.05 2.43 -24.02
C ASN A 493 -0.72 1.24 -24.62
N TYR A 494 -0.64 0.09 -23.97
CA TYR A 494 -1.38 -1.09 -24.41
C TYR A 494 -2.88 -0.80 -24.33
N ASP A 495 -3.55 -0.82 -25.49
CA ASP A 495 -4.99 -0.62 -25.60
C ASP A 495 -5.67 -1.97 -25.84
N LEU A 496 -6.46 -2.40 -24.88
CA LEU A 496 -7.21 -3.66 -24.97
C LEU A 496 -8.40 -3.58 -25.93
N GLU A 497 -8.86 -2.36 -26.26
CA GLU A 497 -10.02 -2.12 -27.12
C GLU A 497 -9.64 -1.99 -28.60
N ASN A 498 -8.39 -1.70 -28.91
CA ASN A 498 -7.89 -1.50 -30.28
C ASN A 498 -6.79 -2.51 -30.62
N GLU A 499 -7.16 -3.63 -31.20
CA GLU A 499 -6.25 -4.74 -31.51
C GLU A 499 -5.23 -4.48 -32.63
N CYS A 500 -5.32 -3.36 -33.33
CA CYS A 500 -4.56 -3.12 -34.57
C CYS A 500 -3.28 -2.29 -34.42
N HIS A 501 -2.85 -1.98 -33.19
CA HIS A 501 -1.67 -1.16 -33.00
C HIS A 501 -0.40 -1.97 -32.75
N TRP A 502 0.70 -1.51 -33.32
CA TRP A 502 2.04 -2.05 -33.05
C TRP A 502 2.32 -2.05 -31.57
N ILE A 503 2.40 -3.25 -30.97
CA ILE A 503 2.68 -3.41 -29.56
C ILE A 503 4.15 -3.09 -29.31
N GLN A 504 4.40 -2.00 -28.62
CA GLN A 504 5.72 -1.61 -28.17
C GLN A 504 5.93 -2.15 -26.75
N ALA A 505 7.01 -2.87 -26.54
CA ALA A 505 7.30 -3.51 -25.27
C ALA A 505 8.79 -3.46 -24.94
N ILE A 506 9.08 -3.58 -23.64
CA ILE A 506 10.42 -3.76 -23.11
C ILE A 506 10.44 -4.99 -22.20
N ASN A 507 11.39 -5.88 -22.43
CA ASN A 507 11.70 -6.99 -21.54
C ASN A 507 12.51 -6.45 -20.37
N LEU A 508 12.04 -6.68 -19.17
CA LEU A 508 12.62 -6.19 -17.93
C LEU A 508 13.35 -7.33 -17.24
N ALA A 509 14.61 -7.11 -16.89
CA ALA A 509 15.38 -8.02 -16.06
C ALA A 509 16.15 -7.22 -15.01
N ASP A 510 16.02 -7.60 -13.75
CA ASP A 510 16.79 -6.99 -12.67
C ASP A 510 17.26 -8.01 -11.64
N PHE A 511 18.34 -7.69 -10.96
CA PHE A 511 18.89 -8.46 -9.85
C PHE A 511 19.43 -7.55 -8.76
N THR A 512 19.50 -8.06 -7.54
CA THR A 512 19.88 -7.28 -6.36
C THR A 512 21.39 -7.09 -6.25
N VAL A 513 21.75 -5.92 -5.71
CA VAL A 513 23.08 -5.60 -5.15
C VAL A 513 22.89 -5.07 -3.72
N PRO A 514 23.93 -4.98 -2.87
CA PRO A 514 23.76 -4.64 -1.45
C PRO A 514 22.91 -3.38 -1.15
N TYR A 515 23.00 -2.35 -2.00
CA TYR A 515 22.32 -1.08 -1.81
C TYR A 515 21.20 -0.80 -2.82
N GLY A 516 20.78 -1.78 -3.62
CA GLY A 516 19.75 -1.56 -4.61
C GLY A 516 19.65 -2.64 -5.68
N VAL A 517 19.43 -2.23 -6.93
CA VAL A 517 19.25 -3.16 -8.06
C VAL A 517 20.01 -2.73 -9.31
N ILE A 518 20.52 -3.72 -10.04
CA ILE A 518 21.02 -3.56 -11.40
C ILE A 518 19.96 -4.08 -12.36
N ARG A 519 19.70 -3.32 -13.43
CA ARG A 519 18.76 -3.64 -14.49
C ARG A 519 19.53 -3.89 -15.79
N ALA A 520 19.12 -4.90 -16.54
CA ALA A 520 19.56 -5.16 -17.91
C ALA A 520 18.33 -5.41 -18.77
N ASP A 521 17.68 -4.32 -19.19
CA ASP A 521 16.42 -4.36 -19.89
C ASP A 521 16.64 -4.40 -21.41
N LYS A 522 15.80 -5.13 -22.15
CA LYS A 522 15.95 -5.30 -23.58
C LYS A 522 14.75 -4.76 -24.32
N LEU A 523 15.00 -3.81 -25.23
CA LEU A 523 13.98 -3.30 -26.12
C LEU A 523 13.49 -4.39 -27.09
N ARG A 524 12.19 -4.42 -27.30
CA ARG A 524 11.53 -5.40 -28.15
C ARG A 524 10.61 -4.71 -29.17
N LEU A 525 10.75 -5.12 -30.43
CA LEU A 525 9.84 -4.74 -31.53
C LEU A 525 9.84 -3.24 -31.89
N PHE A 526 11.00 -2.59 -31.92
CA PHE A 526 11.11 -1.22 -32.33
C PHE A 526 11.81 -1.11 -33.71
N SER A 527 11.15 -0.45 -34.62
CA SER A 527 11.68 -0.14 -35.95
C SER A 527 11.63 1.35 -36.30
N CYS A 528 11.12 2.18 -35.43
CA CYS A 528 10.99 3.63 -35.60
C CYS A 528 11.98 4.40 -34.71
N PRO A 529 12.27 5.66 -35.02
CA PRO A 529 13.00 6.53 -34.13
C PRO A 529 12.25 6.69 -32.80
N ILE A 530 12.92 6.41 -31.69
CA ILE A 530 12.37 6.59 -30.35
C ILE A 530 13.41 7.25 -29.45
N ARG A 531 12.91 7.90 -28.41
CA ARG A 531 13.69 8.30 -27.26
C ARG A 531 13.08 7.64 -26.01
N LEU A 532 13.91 6.99 -25.24
CA LEU A 532 13.52 6.45 -23.93
C LEU A 532 14.13 7.28 -22.83
N THR A 533 13.37 7.44 -21.76
CA THR A 533 13.88 7.92 -20.48
C THR A 533 13.54 6.90 -19.39
N LEU A 534 14.36 6.86 -18.36
CA LEU A 534 14.17 6.07 -17.14
C LEU A 534 14.63 6.89 -15.96
N GLY A 535 13.72 7.23 -15.04
CA GLY A 535 14.06 7.97 -13.82
C GLY A 535 14.46 7.07 -12.65
N SER A 536 15.30 7.61 -11.76
CA SER A 536 15.58 7.09 -10.43
C SER A 536 14.36 7.20 -9.51
N TYR A 537 14.51 6.90 -8.21
CA TYR A 537 13.55 7.41 -7.21
C TYR A 537 13.60 8.94 -7.16
N GLY A 538 12.54 9.56 -6.62
CA GLY A 538 12.58 10.97 -6.27
C GLY A 538 13.47 11.19 -5.05
N PHE A 539 14.30 12.22 -5.08
CA PHE A 539 15.21 12.59 -4.00
C PHE A 539 14.85 13.96 -3.44
N PRO A 540 14.70 14.13 -2.12
CA PRO A 540 14.41 15.42 -1.51
C PRO A 540 15.46 16.48 -1.86
N ASP A 541 15.04 17.67 -2.35
CA ASP A 541 15.97 18.78 -2.65
C ASP A 541 15.96 19.83 -1.53
N ASN A 542 16.60 19.49 -0.42
CA ASN A 542 16.79 20.37 0.73
C ASN A 542 18.25 20.82 0.82
N GLY A 543 18.74 21.52 -0.22
CA GLY A 543 20.16 21.88 -0.34
C GLY A 543 21.05 20.72 -0.77
N THR A 544 20.52 19.85 -1.60
CA THR A 544 21.16 18.59 -2.02
C THR A 544 22.42 18.82 -2.83
N GLN A 545 23.51 18.14 -2.46
CA GLN A 545 24.74 18.07 -3.21
C GLN A 545 24.59 17.11 -4.40
N ILE A 546 25.05 17.52 -5.57
CA ILE A 546 25.06 16.75 -6.81
C ILE A 546 26.51 16.47 -7.19
N ILE A 547 26.85 15.20 -7.39
CA ILE A 547 28.21 14.75 -7.72
C ILE A 547 28.14 13.89 -8.98
N GLU A 548 28.99 14.16 -9.96
CA GLU A 548 29.11 13.35 -11.18
C GLU A 548 30.40 12.55 -11.12
N LYS A 549 30.34 11.27 -11.53
CA LYS A 549 31.49 10.39 -11.67
C LYS A 549 31.45 9.62 -12.98
N THR A 550 32.63 9.25 -13.49
CA THR A 550 32.78 8.41 -14.68
C THR A 550 33.85 7.36 -14.45
N ALA A 551 33.63 6.14 -14.92
CA ALA A 551 34.63 5.07 -14.93
C ALA A 551 34.36 4.10 -16.09
N ASP A 552 35.39 3.77 -16.87
CA ASP A 552 35.33 2.75 -17.94
C ASP A 552 34.15 2.89 -18.90
N GLY A 553 33.78 4.14 -19.24
CA GLY A 553 32.64 4.45 -20.12
C GLY A 553 31.28 4.52 -19.40
N ALA A 554 31.18 4.10 -18.16
CA ALA A 554 30.00 4.29 -17.34
C ALA A 554 29.94 5.71 -16.77
N LYS A 555 28.73 6.20 -16.52
CA LYS A 555 28.48 7.52 -15.91
C LYS A 555 27.56 7.35 -14.70
N ALA A 556 27.82 8.09 -13.64
CA ALA A 556 27.01 8.13 -12.43
C ALA A 556 26.72 9.55 -11.98
N ILE A 557 25.51 9.78 -11.49
CA ILE A 557 25.16 10.98 -10.71
C ILE A 557 24.77 10.51 -9.29
N ILE A 558 25.33 11.20 -8.30
CA ILE A 558 25.12 10.92 -6.88
C ILE A 558 24.46 12.16 -6.25
N LEU A 559 23.38 11.95 -5.50
CA LEU A 559 22.70 12.95 -4.73
C LEU A 559 22.93 12.68 -3.24
N LYS A 560 23.26 13.73 -2.49
CA LYS A 560 23.44 13.68 -1.01
C LYS A 560 22.68 14.83 -0.36
N GLY A 561 21.89 14.52 0.67
CA GLY A 561 21.09 15.52 1.36
C GLY A 561 20.33 14.92 2.54
N HIS A 562 19.21 15.52 2.86
CA HIS A 562 18.35 15.13 3.98
C HIS A 562 16.90 15.11 3.53
N ASP A 563 16.10 14.24 4.13
CA ASP A 563 14.65 14.24 3.95
C ASP A 563 13.97 15.33 4.81
N HIS A 564 12.64 15.39 4.76
CA HIS A 564 11.83 16.33 5.56
C HIS A 564 12.09 16.20 7.08
N THR A 565 12.41 14.99 7.55
CA THR A 565 12.65 14.73 8.99
C THR A 565 14.09 14.99 9.43
N GLY A 566 14.97 15.35 8.49
CA GLY A 566 16.40 15.55 8.75
C GLY A 566 17.24 14.27 8.69
N ARG A 567 16.67 13.15 8.24
CA ARG A 567 17.46 11.91 8.02
C ARG A 567 18.41 12.09 6.85
N GLU A 568 19.61 11.62 7.02
CA GLU A 568 20.62 11.57 5.96
C GLU A 568 20.16 10.68 4.81
N LYS A 569 20.29 11.16 3.59
CA LYS A 569 19.91 10.44 2.36
C LYS A 569 21.03 10.53 1.33
N GLN A 570 21.28 9.42 0.66
CA GLN A 570 22.16 9.36 -0.49
C GLN A 570 21.56 8.42 -1.54
N MET A 571 21.65 8.79 -2.81
CA MET A 571 21.24 7.98 -3.95
C MET A 571 22.24 8.14 -5.09
N ALA A 572 22.53 7.05 -5.78
CA ALA A 572 23.27 7.11 -7.02
C ALA A 572 22.52 6.36 -8.13
N MET A 573 22.51 6.95 -9.32
CA MET A 573 22.13 6.27 -10.57
C MET A 573 23.34 6.17 -11.46
N THR A 574 23.63 4.96 -11.93
CA THR A 574 24.73 4.67 -12.86
C THR A 574 24.17 4.10 -14.14
N ILE A 575 24.68 4.55 -15.29
CA ILE A 575 24.37 4.02 -16.62
C ILE A 575 25.59 3.38 -17.25
N TYR A 576 25.32 2.31 -18.00
CA TYR A 576 26.28 1.53 -18.76
C TYR A 576 25.81 1.44 -20.23
N ASP A 577 25.94 0.28 -20.83
CA ASP A 577 25.54 0.04 -22.23
C ASP A 577 24.10 0.46 -22.53
N GLY A 578 23.92 0.93 -23.73
CA GLY A 578 22.60 1.27 -24.28
C GLY A 578 22.14 2.71 -24.04
N TRP A 579 22.60 3.34 -23.00
CA TRP A 579 22.26 4.73 -22.67
C TRP A 579 23.25 5.73 -23.29
N ASP A 580 22.75 6.94 -23.60
CA ASP A 580 23.57 8.03 -24.16
C ASP A 580 23.89 9.09 -23.11
N GLU A 581 22.88 9.47 -22.33
CA GLU A 581 22.96 10.61 -21.42
C GLU A 581 22.40 10.24 -20.04
N LEU A 582 22.96 10.86 -19.02
CA LEU A 582 22.49 10.83 -17.63
C LEU A 582 22.38 12.26 -17.15
N GLU A 583 21.20 12.66 -16.74
CA GLU A 583 20.85 14.04 -16.40
C GLU A 583 19.99 14.07 -15.13
N ILE A 584 19.66 15.27 -14.66
CA ILE A 584 18.72 15.50 -13.57
C ILE A 584 17.56 16.38 -14.01
N VAL A 585 16.42 16.19 -13.37
CA VAL A 585 15.29 17.11 -13.45
C VAL A 585 14.85 17.47 -12.03
N LYS A 586 14.54 18.75 -11.81
CA LYS A 586 14.00 19.26 -10.55
C LYS A 586 12.51 19.49 -10.71
N SER A 587 11.76 19.18 -9.66
CA SER A 587 10.31 19.35 -9.63
C SER A 587 9.84 19.87 -8.26
N THR A 588 8.61 20.38 -8.21
CA THR A 588 7.98 20.92 -7.00
C THR A 588 6.59 20.32 -6.85
N GLY A 589 6.24 19.86 -5.64
CA GLY A 589 4.94 19.29 -5.32
C GLY A 589 4.69 17.87 -5.87
N THR A 590 5.73 17.20 -6.35
CA THR A 590 5.67 15.86 -6.95
C THR A 590 6.13 14.74 -6.00
N ASN A 591 6.77 15.10 -4.89
CA ASN A 591 7.30 14.17 -3.89
C ASN A 591 6.52 14.28 -2.58
N PRO A 592 6.06 13.16 -1.98
CA PRO A 592 5.30 13.18 -0.72
C PRO A 592 6.17 13.48 0.51
N ASP A 593 7.51 13.42 0.39
CA ASP A 593 8.47 13.63 1.49
C ASP A 593 9.22 14.96 1.39
N SER A 594 9.02 15.73 0.34
CA SER A 594 9.65 17.04 0.16
C SER A 594 8.87 17.89 -0.83
N GLU A 595 8.81 19.20 -0.59
CA GLU A 595 8.19 20.14 -1.53
C GLU A 595 8.98 20.19 -2.85
N ASN A 596 10.31 20.20 -2.77
CA ASN A 596 11.19 20.18 -3.94
C ASN A 596 11.92 18.84 -4.02
N SER A 597 12.08 18.34 -5.22
CA SER A 597 12.73 17.04 -5.46
C SER A 597 13.59 17.05 -6.71
N ILE A 598 14.51 16.07 -6.76
CA ILE A 598 15.38 15.79 -7.89
C ILE A 598 15.16 14.36 -8.32
N VAL A 599 15.00 14.13 -9.62
CA VAL A 599 15.06 12.80 -10.23
C VAL A 599 16.26 12.76 -11.17
N ILE A 600 17.14 11.77 -10.99
CA ILE A 600 18.18 11.44 -11.96
C ILE A 600 17.53 10.62 -13.06
N TYR A 601 17.79 10.90 -14.31
CA TYR A 601 17.23 10.10 -15.40
C TYR A 601 18.25 9.77 -16.49
N ALA A 602 18.17 8.55 -16.98
CA ALA A 602 18.89 8.08 -18.14
C ALA A 602 18.08 8.36 -19.40
N LYS A 603 18.75 8.64 -20.52
CA LYS A 603 18.12 9.00 -21.80
C LYS A 603 18.86 8.38 -22.98
N THR A 604 18.08 7.94 -23.99
CA THR A 604 18.63 7.54 -25.30
C THR A 604 18.46 8.67 -26.33
N ALA A 605 19.31 8.69 -27.37
CA ALA A 605 19.20 9.68 -28.43
C ALA A 605 17.91 9.48 -29.24
N ARG A 606 17.24 10.59 -29.61
CA ARG A 606 15.95 10.59 -30.28
C ARG A 606 15.98 9.91 -31.67
N GLU A 607 17.10 10.02 -32.37
CA GLU A 607 17.26 9.49 -33.71
C GLU A 607 17.61 8.00 -33.75
N LYS A 608 17.82 7.36 -32.62
CA LYS A 608 18.13 5.93 -32.56
C LYS A 608 16.98 5.10 -33.14
N LYS A 609 17.35 4.13 -33.94
CA LYS A 609 16.48 3.12 -34.51
C LYS A 609 16.82 1.78 -33.90
N TYR A 610 15.82 1.11 -33.33
CA TYR A 610 15.98 -0.15 -32.65
C TYR A 610 15.36 -1.30 -33.45
N GLY A 611 15.90 -1.59 -34.63
CA GLY A 611 15.30 -2.59 -35.52
C GLY A 611 16.11 -3.86 -35.72
N TYR A 612 17.43 -3.72 -35.84
CA TYR A 612 18.29 -4.79 -36.30
C TYR A 612 19.43 -5.19 -35.36
N GLN A 613 19.46 -4.61 -34.18
CA GLN A 613 20.45 -4.96 -33.15
C GLN A 613 19.76 -5.16 -31.81
N PRO A 614 20.20 -6.14 -31.00
CA PRO A 614 19.74 -6.25 -29.64
C PRO A 614 20.16 -4.98 -28.91
N TYR A 615 19.18 -4.34 -28.30
CA TYR A 615 19.44 -3.13 -27.53
C TYR A 615 19.18 -3.41 -26.07
N VAL A 616 20.24 -3.59 -25.33
CA VAL A 616 20.18 -3.82 -23.89
C VAL A 616 20.55 -2.53 -23.20
N LEU A 617 19.72 -2.11 -22.28
CA LEU A 617 19.87 -0.90 -21.47
C LEU A 617 20.30 -1.33 -20.07
N ILE A 618 21.55 -1.05 -19.70
CA ILE A 618 22.09 -1.44 -18.39
C ILE A 618 22.18 -0.21 -17.51
N SER A 619 21.55 -0.28 -16.32
CA SER A 619 21.55 0.79 -15.33
C SER A 619 21.50 0.22 -13.92
N GLN A 620 21.89 1.05 -12.95
CA GLN A 620 21.84 0.74 -11.53
C GLN A 620 21.24 1.93 -10.79
N VAL A 621 20.44 1.64 -9.75
CA VAL A 621 20.03 2.62 -8.74
C VAL A 621 20.35 2.04 -7.37
N ILE A 622 21.11 2.77 -6.58
CA ILE A 622 21.49 2.42 -5.20
C ILE A 622 21.16 3.57 -4.26
N THR A 623 20.83 3.22 -3.01
CA THR A 623 20.37 4.16 -1.97
C THR A 623 21.08 3.89 -0.65
N LYS A 624 21.24 4.93 0.18
CA LYS A 624 21.85 4.84 1.50
C LYS A 624 21.24 5.90 2.43
N GLU A 625 20.94 5.55 3.66
CA GLU A 625 20.59 6.51 4.74
C GLU A 625 21.83 6.92 5.52
N SER A 626 22.79 7.50 4.82
CA SER A 626 24.03 8.02 5.37
C SER A 626 24.67 8.97 4.36
N LEU A 627 25.41 9.97 4.85
CA LEU A 627 26.25 10.83 4.02
C LEU A 627 27.68 10.29 3.83
N GLU A 628 27.98 9.11 4.41
CA GLU A 628 29.21 8.40 4.11
C GLU A 628 29.23 8.01 2.63
N ASP A 629 30.35 8.34 1.92
CA ASP A 629 30.46 8.13 0.49
C ASP A 629 30.27 6.66 0.09
N PHE A 630 29.55 6.44 -1.01
CA PHE A 630 29.64 5.18 -1.72
C PHE A 630 31.06 4.98 -2.24
N THR A 631 31.59 3.77 -2.12
CA THR A 631 32.83 3.39 -2.77
C THR A 631 32.67 3.36 -4.29
N ASP A 632 33.80 3.47 -5.02
CA ASP A 632 33.75 3.37 -6.49
C ASP A 632 33.25 1.99 -6.96
N ASP A 633 33.50 0.93 -6.19
CA ASP A 633 32.99 -0.42 -6.51
C ASP A 633 31.47 -0.55 -6.24
N GLU A 634 30.90 0.22 -5.32
CA GLU A 634 29.45 0.28 -5.13
C GLU A 634 28.76 1.11 -6.23
N ILE A 635 29.41 2.18 -6.72
CA ILE A 635 28.90 3.02 -7.80
C ILE A 635 29.07 2.33 -9.16
N PHE A 636 30.22 1.67 -9.38
CA PHE A 636 30.56 0.99 -10.63
C PHE A 636 30.90 -0.49 -10.39
N PRO A 637 29.92 -1.31 -9.95
CA PRO A 637 30.19 -2.72 -9.59
C PRO A 637 30.44 -3.63 -10.79
N ILE A 638 30.04 -3.24 -12.00
CA ILE A 638 30.18 -4.09 -13.19
C ILE A 638 31.62 -4.07 -13.68
N GLU A 639 32.24 -5.25 -13.69
CA GLU A 639 33.57 -5.47 -14.27
C GLU A 639 33.47 -5.73 -15.78
N LYS A 640 32.48 -6.56 -16.18
CA LYS A 640 32.37 -6.99 -17.58
C LYS A 640 30.94 -7.31 -17.96
N VAL A 641 30.56 -6.90 -19.18
CA VAL A 641 29.33 -7.34 -19.86
C VAL A 641 29.72 -8.18 -21.06
N HIS A 642 29.16 -9.38 -21.17
CA HIS A 642 29.37 -10.31 -22.28
C HIS A 642 28.07 -10.63 -22.98
N TYR A 643 28.01 -10.32 -24.28
CA TYR A 643 26.89 -10.64 -25.15
C TYR A 643 27.19 -11.94 -25.92
N THR A 644 26.38 -12.98 -25.72
CA THR A 644 26.56 -14.27 -26.37
C THR A 644 26.29 -14.19 -27.88
N ASP A 645 25.30 -13.39 -28.29
CA ASP A 645 24.93 -13.20 -29.69
C ASP A 645 25.12 -11.74 -30.10
N THR A 646 26.07 -11.52 -31.04
CA THR A 646 26.42 -10.22 -31.59
C THR A 646 25.89 -9.98 -33.01
N LYS A 647 25.03 -10.88 -33.54
CA LYS A 647 24.50 -10.77 -34.89
C LYS A 647 23.62 -9.54 -35.07
N LYS A 648 23.76 -8.91 -36.23
CA LYS A 648 23.07 -7.68 -36.60
C LYS A 648 21.52 -7.81 -36.67
N CYS A 649 20.99 -9.02 -36.73
CA CYS A 649 19.55 -9.25 -36.86
C CYS A 649 18.86 -9.55 -35.53
N GLY A 650 19.27 -8.93 -34.49
CA GLY A 650 18.52 -8.91 -33.26
C GLY A 650 18.90 -9.95 -32.26
N GLY A 651 20.21 -10.23 -32.10
CA GLY A 651 20.72 -11.17 -31.07
C GLY A 651 19.89 -11.25 -29.80
N TYR A 652 19.24 -12.39 -29.62
CA TYR A 652 18.41 -12.66 -28.46
C TYR A 652 19.16 -13.46 -27.40
N GLY A 653 20.42 -13.83 -27.70
CA GLY A 653 21.24 -14.65 -26.83
C GLY A 653 21.44 -14.04 -25.44
N PRO A 654 21.84 -14.85 -24.50
CA PRO A 654 22.06 -14.42 -23.12
C PRO A 654 23.06 -13.28 -23.01
N VAL A 655 22.83 -12.39 -22.04
CA VAL A 655 23.76 -11.35 -21.62
C VAL A 655 24.29 -11.74 -20.25
N THR A 656 25.62 -11.84 -20.11
CA THR A 656 26.28 -12.19 -18.84
C THR A 656 26.94 -10.94 -18.26
N ILE A 657 26.57 -10.59 -17.05
CA ILE A 657 27.15 -9.49 -16.28
C ILE A 657 28.01 -10.10 -15.19
N THR A 658 29.30 -9.73 -15.15
CA THR A 658 30.23 -10.07 -14.09
C THR A 658 30.48 -8.84 -13.23
N LEU A 659 30.33 -8.96 -11.93
CA LEU A 659 30.61 -7.91 -10.97
C LEU A 659 32.07 -8.03 -10.48
N LYS A 660 32.61 -6.94 -9.95
CA LYS A 660 33.99 -6.87 -9.39
C LYS A 660 34.22 -7.80 -8.19
N ASP A 661 33.16 -8.20 -7.49
CA ASP A 661 33.23 -9.21 -6.42
C ASP A 661 33.30 -10.65 -6.94
N GLY A 662 33.29 -10.85 -8.26
CA GLY A 662 33.27 -12.14 -8.94
C GLY A 662 31.87 -12.73 -9.15
N THR A 663 30.81 -12.09 -8.64
CA THR A 663 29.44 -12.51 -8.88
C THR A 663 29.08 -12.41 -10.36
N THR A 664 28.42 -13.44 -10.90
CA THR A 664 28.00 -13.47 -12.30
C THR A 664 26.50 -13.68 -12.38
N ARG A 665 25.82 -12.91 -13.24
CA ARG A 665 24.38 -13.06 -13.57
C ARG A 665 24.21 -13.18 -15.06
N THR A 666 23.46 -14.20 -15.47
CA THR A 666 23.12 -14.44 -16.89
C THR A 666 21.66 -14.11 -17.12
N ILE A 667 21.41 -13.13 -17.97
CA ILE A 667 20.07 -12.68 -18.37
C ILE A 667 19.71 -13.37 -19.68
N ASP A 668 18.68 -14.20 -19.66
CA ASP A 668 18.24 -15.00 -20.83
C ASP A 668 16.74 -14.77 -21.09
N PHE A 669 16.42 -13.80 -21.92
CA PHE A 669 15.03 -13.51 -22.28
C PHE A 669 14.38 -14.57 -23.16
N GLU A 670 15.15 -15.28 -23.98
CA GLU A 670 14.60 -16.38 -24.80
C GLU A 670 14.19 -17.57 -23.95
N GLY A 671 14.99 -17.87 -22.93
CA GLY A 671 14.70 -18.96 -22.00
C GLY A 671 13.42 -18.78 -21.20
N ILE A 672 12.80 -17.59 -21.24
CA ILE A 672 11.51 -17.30 -20.58
C ILE A 672 10.41 -16.90 -21.58
N GLU A 673 10.71 -16.78 -22.87
CA GLU A 673 9.70 -16.42 -23.89
C GLU A 673 8.59 -17.48 -23.92
N GLY A 674 7.35 -17.07 -23.91
CA GLY A 674 6.19 -17.96 -23.78
C GLY A 674 5.83 -18.38 -22.34
N GLN A 675 6.62 -18.02 -21.34
CA GLN A 675 6.35 -18.29 -19.93
C GLN A 675 5.85 -17.05 -19.17
N LEU A 676 5.72 -15.93 -19.85
CA LEU A 676 5.23 -14.67 -19.24
C LEU A 676 3.71 -14.74 -19.05
N ILE A 677 3.25 -14.40 -17.85
CA ILE A 677 1.85 -14.45 -17.43
C ILE A 677 1.33 -13.02 -17.24
N ARG A 678 0.12 -12.79 -17.77
CA ARG A 678 -0.64 -11.57 -17.59
C ARG A 678 -1.40 -11.57 -16.26
#